data_9802c6628f34957359431fb34944c8b7
#
_entry.id   9802c6628f34957359431fb34944c8b7
#
_cell.length_a   1.000
_cell.length_b   1.000
_cell.length_c   1.000
_cell.angle_alpha   90.00
_cell.angle_beta   90.00
_cell.angle_gamma   90.00
#
_symmetry.space_group_name_H-M   'P 1'
#
loop_
_entity.id
_entity.type
_entity.pdbx_description
1 polymer ?
#
loop_
_entity_poly.entity_id
_entity_poly.type
_entity_poly.pdbx_seq_one_letter_code
_entity_poly.pdbx_strand_id
1 'polypeptide(L)'
;QRGTLGTMSLLNPVLLPPKVKAYLSQGERFIKWDDETTVASPVILRVDPKGYYLYWTYQSKEMEFLDITSIRDTRFGKFAKMPKSQKLRDVFNMDFPDNSFLLKTLTVVSGPDMVDLTFHNFVSYKENVGKAWAEDVLALVKHPLTANASRSTFLDKILVKLKMQLNSEGKIPVKNFFQMFPADRKRVEAALSACHLPKGKNDAINPEDFPEPVYKSFLMSLCPRPEIDEIFTSYHAKAKPYMTKEHLTKFINQKQRDSRLNSLLFPPARPDQVQGLIDKYEPSGINAQRGQLSPEGMVWFLCGPENSVLAQDKLLLHHDMTQPLNHYFINSSHNTYLTAGQFSGLSSAEMYRQVLLSGCRCVELDCWKGKPPDEEPIITHGFTMTTDIFFKEAIEAIAESAFKTSPYPIILSFENHVDSPRQQAKMAEYCRTIFGDMLLTEPLEKFPLKPGVPLPSPEDLRGKILIKNKKNQFSGPTSSSKDTGGEAEGSSPPSAPAGEGTVWAGEEGTELEEEEVEEEEEEESGNLDEEEIKKMQSDEGTAGLEVTAYEEMSSLVNYIQPTKFVSFEFSAQKNRSYVISSFTELKAYDLLSKASVQFVDYNKRQMSRIYPKGTRMDSSNYMPQMFWNAGCQMVALNFQTMDLPMQQNMAVFEFNGQSGYLLKHEFMRRPDKQFNPFSVDRIDVVVATTLSITVISGQFLSERSVRTYVEVELFGLPGDPKRRYRTKLSPSTNSINPVWKEEPFVFEKILMPELASLRVAVMEEGNKFLGHRIIPINALNSGYHHLCLHSESNMPLTMPALFIFLEMKDYIPGAWADLTVALANPIKFFSAHDTKSVKLKEAMGGLPEKPFPLASPVASQVNGALAPTSNGSPGMSFGPHTYWGHLHLCTHRHFPLKNFT
;
A
#
# COMPACT_ATOMS: atom_id res chain seq x y z
N GLN A 1 9.32 -4.40 -17.35
CA GLN A 1 10.37 -4.75 -16.35
C GLN A 1 10.27 -3.79 -15.19
N ARG A 2 9.67 -4.25 -14.11
CA ARG A 2 9.49 -3.50 -12.87
C ARG A 2 10.77 -3.63 -12.06
N GLY A 3 11.58 -2.58 -11.97
CA GLY A 3 12.72 -2.40 -11.08
C GLY A 3 13.65 -3.63 -10.95
N THR A 4 14.89 -3.48 -11.29
CA THR A 4 15.93 -4.47 -11.00
C THR A 4 16.64 -4.10 -9.72
N LEU A 5 16.84 -5.08 -8.83
CA LEU A 5 17.73 -4.94 -7.69
C LEU A 5 19.15 -4.65 -8.20
N GLY A 6 19.73 -3.56 -7.72
CA GLY A 6 21.15 -3.29 -7.88
C GLY A 6 21.98 -4.22 -6.99
N THR A 7 23.27 -4.03 -7.00
CA THR A 7 24.19 -4.68 -6.04
C THR A 7 23.75 -4.36 -4.62
N MET A 8 23.79 -5.35 -3.73
CA MET A 8 23.55 -5.13 -2.30
C MET A 8 24.48 -4.03 -1.78
N SER A 9 23.90 -2.96 -1.27
CA SER A 9 24.67 -1.99 -0.49
C SER A 9 25.03 -2.61 0.87
N LEU A 10 25.97 -1.97 1.57
CA LEU A 10 26.38 -2.38 2.92
C LEU A 10 25.21 -2.46 3.91
N LEU A 11 24.13 -1.76 3.65
CA LEU A 11 23.03 -1.60 4.59
C LEU A 11 21.79 -2.39 4.15
N ASN A 12 21.38 -2.21 2.91
CA ASN A 12 20.10 -2.77 2.41
C ASN A 12 20.14 -2.92 0.89
N PRO A 13 19.26 -3.76 0.32
CA PRO A 13 19.06 -3.81 -1.13
C PRO A 13 18.63 -2.45 -1.68
N VAL A 14 19.25 -2.01 -2.76
CA VAL A 14 18.95 -0.75 -3.44
C VAL A 14 18.47 -1.05 -4.85
N LEU A 15 17.31 -0.49 -5.22
CA LEU A 15 16.80 -0.57 -6.57
C LEU A 15 17.61 0.34 -7.51
N LEU A 16 17.78 -0.11 -8.75
CA LEU A 16 18.35 0.75 -9.79
C LEU A 16 17.35 1.86 -10.16
N PRO A 17 17.81 3.10 -10.35
CA PRO A 17 16.94 4.20 -10.79
C PRO A 17 16.34 3.93 -12.17
N PRO A 18 15.19 4.53 -12.49
CA PRO A 18 14.60 4.41 -13.82
C PRO A 18 15.53 5.02 -14.88
N LYS A 19 15.58 4.39 -16.03
CA LYS A 19 16.34 4.89 -17.19
C LYS A 19 15.40 5.55 -18.18
N VAL A 20 15.72 6.78 -18.55
CA VAL A 20 15.01 7.51 -19.60
C VAL A 20 15.64 7.17 -20.95
N LYS A 21 14.84 6.66 -21.88
CA LYS A 21 15.31 6.41 -23.25
C LYS A 21 15.68 7.72 -23.93
N ALA A 22 16.75 7.69 -24.72
CA ALA A 22 17.31 8.89 -25.36
C ALA A 22 16.29 9.68 -26.20
N TYR A 23 15.39 9.02 -26.92
CA TYR A 23 14.40 9.69 -27.75
C TYR A 23 13.40 10.53 -26.92
N LEU A 24 13.09 10.13 -25.68
CA LEU A 24 12.22 10.90 -24.77
C LEU A 24 12.87 12.21 -24.35
N SER A 25 14.17 12.23 -24.07
CA SER A 25 14.91 13.42 -23.70
C SER A 25 15.30 14.31 -24.89
N GLN A 26 15.52 13.72 -26.05
CA GLN A 26 15.72 14.47 -27.30
C GLN A 26 14.43 15.18 -27.74
N GLY A 27 13.30 14.57 -27.48
CA GLY A 27 12.00 15.13 -27.75
C GLY A 27 11.42 14.79 -29.12
N GLU A 28 10.14 15.01 -29.27
CA GLU A 28 9.37 14.78 -30.47
C GLU A 28 8.35 15.89 -30.69
N ARG A 29 8.05 16.16 -31.95
CA ARG A 29 7.03 17.15 -32.34
C ARG A 29 5.64 16.55 -32.23
N PHE A 30 4.77 17.23 -31.47
CA PHE A 30 3.35 16.94 -31.36
C PHE A 30 2.52 18.20 -31.58
N ILE A 31 1.24 18.01 -31.84
CA ILE A 31 0.22 19.04 -31.73
C ILE A 31 -0.53 18.82 -30.45
N LYS A 32 -0.38 19.72 -29.49
CA LYS A 32 -1.17 19.71 -28.24
C LYS A 32 -2.50 20.39 -28.51
N TRP A 33 -3.59 19.76 -28.09
CA TRP A 33 -4.93 20.32 -28.25
C TRP A 33 -5.75 20.24 -26.97
N ASP A 34 -6.74 21.11 -26.91
CA ASP A 34 -7.66 21.24 -25.79
C ASP A 34 -9.07 21.53 -26.31
N ASP A 35 -10.06 20.76 -25.79
CA ASP A 35 -11.45 20.91 -26.21
C ASP A 35 -12.13 22.19 -25.71
N GLU A 36 -11.76 22.69 -24.53
CA GLU A 36 -12.39 23.85 -23.92
C GLU A 36 -12.01 25.12 -24.64
N THR A 37 -10.73 25.28 -24.90
CA THR A 37 -10.20 26.44 -25.63
C THR A 37 -10.32 26.30 -27.15
N THR A 38 -10.56 25.09 -27.64
CA THR A 38 -10.52 24.74 -29.07
C THR A 38 -9.23 25.11 -29.79
N VAL A 39 -8.12 25.14 -29.06
CA VAL A 39 -6.79 25.50 -29.54
C VAL A 39 -5.98 24.25 -29.80
N ALA A 40 -5.27 24.25 -30.92
CA ALA A 40 -4.26 23.25 -31.28
C ALA A 40 -2.93 23.97 -31.53
N SER A 41 -1.89 23.60 -30.79
CA SER A 41 -0.59 24.28 -30.85
C SER A 41 0.54 23.27 -31.07
N PRO A 42 1.46 23.54 -32.01
CA PRO A 42 2.68 22.76 -32.15
C PRO A 42 3.56 22.88 -30.90
N VAL A 43 4.02 21.76 -30.41
CA VAL A 43 4.92 21.69 -29.24
C VAL A 43 6.03 20.68 -29.50
N ILE A 44 7.10 20.78 -28.72
CA ILE A 44 8.10 19.73 -28.61
C ILE A 44 7.93 19.13 -27.22
N LEU A 45 7.58 17.85 -27.17
CA LEU A 45 7.39 17.09 -25.96
C LEU A 45 8.69 16.39 -25.55
N ARG A 46 9.06 16.49 -24.28
CA ARG A 46 10.28 15.87 -23.74
C ARG A 46 10.05 15.32 -22.34
N VAL A 47 10.87 14.36 -21.97
CA VAL A 47 11.10 13.94 -20.59
C VAL A 47 12.49 14.42 -20.21
N ASP A 48 12.66 14.97 -19.00
CA ASP A 48 14.00 15.32 -18.54
C ASP A 48 14.89 14.06 -18.41
N PRO A 49 16.21 14.18 -18.55
CA PRO A 49 17.10 13.01 -18.58
C PRO A 49 17.07 12.14 -17.32
N LYS A 50 16.60 12.68 -16.19
CA LYS A 50 16.49 11.96 -14.92
C LYS A 50 15.11 11.35 -14.69
N GLY A 51 14.12 11.66 -15.54
CA GLY A 51 12.77 11.11 -15.46
C GLY A 51 11.87 11.77 -14.42
N TYR A 52 12.10 13.02 -14.07
CA TYR A 52 11.31 13.74 -13.07
C TYR A 52 10.09 14.45 -13.64
N TYR A 53 10.23 15.01 -14.85
CA TYR A 53 9.21 15.83 -15.49
C TYR A 53 8.96 15.41 -16.93
N LEU A 54 7.69 15.35 -17.31
CA LEU A 54 7.23 15.46 -18.67
C LEU A 54 6.98 16.94 -18.93
N TYR A 55 7.54 17.51 -20.00
CA TYR A 55 7.37 18.92 -20.31
C TYR A 55 7.29 19.15 -21.81
N TRP A 56 6.66 20.26 -22.19
CA TRP A 56 6.52 20.64 -23.58
C TRP A 56 6.76 22.12 -23.76
N THR A 57 7.37 22.42 -24.87
CA THR A 57 7.80 23.78 -25.24
C THR A 57 7.01 24.24 -26.45
N TYR A 58 6.36 25.40 -26.33
CA TYR A 58 5.67 26.07 -27.44
C TYR A 58 6.66 26.82 -28.36
N GLN A 59 6.18 27.28 -29.51
CA GLN A 59 6.98 28.14 -30.43
C GLN A 59 7.36 29.47 -29.78
N SER A 60 6.56 29.99 -28.87
CA SER A 60 6.86 31.16 -28.04
C SER A 60 8.00 30.98 -27.05
N LYS A 61 8.57 29.78 -26.96
CA LYS A 61 9.53 29.32 -25.95
C LYS A 61 8.94 29.17 -24.52
N GLU A 62 7.66 29.41 -24.37
CA GLU A 62 6.96 29.06 -23.12
C GLU A 62 6.99 27.56 -22.90
N MET A 63 7.04 27.17 -21.64
CA MET A 63 7.20 25.79 -21.24
C MET A 63 6.17 25.41 -20.17
N GLU A 64 5.54 24.26 -20.32
CA GLU A 64 4.68 23.66 -19.31
C GLU A 64 5.28 22.35 -18.81
N PHE A 65 5.14 22.12 -17.51
CA PHE A 65 5.68 20.96 -16.82
C PHE A 65 4.58 20.08 -16.25
N LEU A 66 4.82 18.81 -16.27
CA LEU A 66 4.01 17.82 -15.57
C LEU A 66 4.94 16.91 -14.75
N ASP A 67 4.74 16.90 -13.44
CA ASP A 67 5.47 16.01 -12.57
C ASP A 67 5.13 14.55 -12.92
N ILE A 68 6.15 13.72 -13.18
CA ILE A 68 5.94 12.31 -13.51
C ILE A 68 5.13 11.58 -12.41
N THR A 69 5.31 11.96 -11.14
CA THR A 69 4.57 11.37 -10.02
C THR A 69 3.08 11.69 -10.04
N SER A 70 2.67 12.75 -10.73
CA SER A 70 1.26 13.14 -10.88
C SER A 70 0.54 12.43 -12.02
N ILE A 71 1.27 11.75 -12.90
CA ILE A 71 0.71 11.00 -14.03
C ILE A 71 0.09 9.71 -13.51
N ARG A 72 -1.16 9.49 -13.90
CA ARG A 72 -1.95 8.32 -13.50
C ARG A 72 -2.10 7.31 -14.62
N ASP A 73 -2.12 7.76 -15.86
CA ASP A 73 -2.27 6.91 -17.03
C ASP A 73 -1.71 7.56 -18.30
N THR A 74 -1.38 6.73 -19.27
CA THR A 74 -1.04 7.14 -20.64
C THR A 74 -1.81 6.27 -21.61
N ARG A 75 -2.36 6.88 -22.66
CA ARG A 75 -3.27 6.23 -23.61
C ARG A 75 -2.87 6.59 -25.03
N PHE A 76 -3.13 5.66 -25.95
CA PHE A 76 -2.90 5.87 -27.38
C PHE A 76 -3.99 5.17 -28.19
N GLY A 77 -4.11 5.54 -29.47
CA GLY A 77 -5.06 4.94 -30.40
C GLY A 77 -6.52 5.21 -29.97
N LYS A 78 -7.36 4.21 -30.11
CA LYS A 78 -8.80 4.29 -29.76
C LYS A 78 -9.08 4.64 -28.28
N PHE A 79 -8.09 4.45 -27.40
CA PHE A 79 -8.23 4.74 -25.98
C PHE A 79 -7.84 6.17 -25.61
N ALA A 80 -7.13 6.87 -26.49
CA ALA A 80 -6.83 8.28 -26.32
C ALA A 80 -8.10 9.12 -26.40
N LYS A 81 -8.09 10.28 -25.73
CA LYS A 81 -9.21 11.21 -25.79
C LYS A 81 -9.38 11.74 -27.23
N MET A 82 -10.62 11.75 -27.70
CA MET A 82 -10.96 12.27 -29.02
C MET A 82 -11.52 13.68 -28.89
N PRO A 83 -11.15 14.61 -29.81
CA PRO A 83 -11.73 15.94 -29.84
C PRO A 83 -13.25 15.88 -30.02
N LYS A 84 -13.97 16.65 -29.17
CA LYS A 84 -15.41 16.85 -29.31
C LYS A 84 -15.75 17.99 -30.28
N SER A 85 -14.86 19.00 -30.32
CA SER A 85 -15.01 20.18 -31.16
C SER A 85 -14.86 19.84 -32.64
N GLN A 86 -15.84 20.24 -33.47
CA GLN A 86 -15.75 20.07 -34.93
C GLN A 86 -14.54 20.77 -35.50
N LYS A 87 -14.19 21.95 -35.01
CA LYS A 87 -13.01 22.71 -35.42
C LYS A 87 -11.72 21.91 -35.24
N LEU A 88 -11.56 21.19 -34.13
CA LEU A 88 -10.39 20.33 -33.90
C LEU A 88 -10.44 19.07 -34.76
N ARG A 89 -11.61 18.49 -34.97
CA ARG A 89 -11.80 17.35 -35.88
C ARG A 89 -11.38 17.67 -37.28
N ASP A 90 -11.75 18.87 -37.78
CA ASP A 90 -11.36 19.37 -39.09
C ASP A 90 -9.85 19.55 -39.20
N VAL A 91 -9.20 20.11 -38.17
CA VAL A 91 -7.73 20.30 -38.11
C VAL A 91 -7.01 18.94 -38.27
N PHE A 92 -7.55 17.88 -37.67
CA PHE A 92 -6.93 16.56 -37.70
C PHE A 92 -7.47 15.65 -38.81
N ASN A 93 -8.38 16.12 -39.67
CA ASN A 93 -9.03 15.35 -40.72
C ASN A 93 -9.68 14.05 -40.22
N MET A 94 -10.31 14.10 -39.04
CA MET A 94 -10.85 12.92 -38.38
C MET A 94 -12.05 12.28 -39.08
N ASP A 95 -12.80 13.06 -39.85
CA ASP A 95 -14.02 12.59 -40.53
C ASP A 95 -13.73 11.87 -41.85
N PHE A 96 -12.44 11.73 -42.23
CA PHE A 96 -12.05 10.90 -43.35
C PHE A 96 -11.82 9.45 -42.93
N PRO A 97 -12.09 8.45 -43.75
CA PRO A 97 -12.02 7.02 -43.38
C PRO A 97 -10.60 6.49 -43.17
N ASP A 98 -9.62 7.35 -43.12
CA ASP A 98 -8.23 7.00 -42.85
C ASP A 98 -8.01 6.89 -41.33
N ASN A 99 -7.74 5.66 -40.83
CA ASN A 99 -7.44 5.40 -39.41
C ASN A 99 -6.07 5.95 -38.94
N SER A 100 -5.37 6.70 -39.76
CA SER A 100 -4.04 7.22 -39.44
C SER A 100 -4.03 8.14 -38.22
N PHE A 101 -5.14 8.84 -37.95
CA PHE A 101 -5.29 9.68 -36.76
C PHE A 101 -5.11 8.88 -35.48
N LEU A 102 -5.74 7.71 -35.35
CA LEU A 102 -5.64 6.86 -34.17
C LEU A 102 -4.20 6.41 -33.88
N LEU A 103 -3.43 6.18 -34.94
CA LEU A 103 -2.03 5.76 -34.81
C LEU A 103 -1.08 6.86 -34.34
N LYS A 104 -1.56 8.11 -34.30
CA LYS A 104 -0.79 9.31 -33.96
C LYS A 104 -1.15 9.91 -32.60
N THR A 105 -2.18 9.39 -31.93
CA THR A 105 -2.71 9.96 -30.68
C THR A 105 -1.89 9.59 -29.46
N LEU A 106 -1.85 10.51 -28.49
CA LEU A 106 -1.33 10.31 -27.14
C LEU A 106 -2.16 11.14 -26.18
N THR A 107 -2.65 10.51 -25.12
CA THR A 107 -3.27 11.22 -23.99
C THR A 107 -2.55 10.85 -22.70
N VAL A 108 -2.12 11.86 -21.94
CA VAL A 108 -1.53 11.72 -20.62
C VAL A 108 -2.56 12.18 -19.59
N VAL A 109 -2.88 11.32 -18.64
CA VAL A 109 -3.85 11.60 -17.58
C VAL A 109 -3.11 11.86 -16.28
N SER A 110 -3.36 13.01 -15.66
CA SER A 110 -2.78 13.39 -14.38
C SER A 110 -3.85 13.80 -13.38
N GLY A 111 -3.52 13.80 -12.11
CA GLY A 111 -4.42 14.28 -11.07
C GLY A 111 -3.94 13.94 -9.66
N PRO A 112 -4.44 14.66 -8.65
CA PRO A 112 -4.10 14.43 -7.25
C PRO A 112 -4.76 13.17 -6.67
N ASP A 113 -5.85 12.71 -7.27
CA ASP A 113 -6.60 11.53 -6.87
C ASP A 113 -7.25 10.84 -8.10
N MET A 114 -8.14 9.90 -7.86
CA MET A 114 -8.78 9.12 -8.94
C MET A 114 -9.97 9.81 -9.57
N VAL A 115 -10.44 10.92 -9.00
CA VAL A 115 -11.64 11.66 -9.43
C VAL A 115 -11.28 12.96 -10.13
N ASP A 116 -10.36 13.72 -9.55
CA ASP A 116 -9.92 15.01 -10.09
C ASP A 116 -8.80 14.80 -11.12
N LEU A 117 -9.21 14.66 -12.39
CA LEU A 117 -8.33 14.29 -13.48
C LEU A 117 -8.18 15.41 -14.51
N THR A 118 -6.96 15.56 -15.00
CA THR A 118 -6.62 16.43 -16.14
C THR A 118 -6.08 15.61 -17.28
N PHE A 119 -6.60 15.87 -18.49
CA PHE A 119 -6.21 15.18 -19.72
C PHE A 119 -5.34 16.09 -20.57
N HIS A 120 -4.13 15.62 -20.88
CA HIS A 120 -3.18 16.32 -21.75
C HIS A 120 -3.13 15.56 -23.08
N ASN A 121 -3.55 16.21 -24.18
CA ASN A 121 -3.79 15.55 -25.45
C ASN A 121 -2.79 15.99 -26.50
N PHE A 122 -2.18 15.02 -27.15
CA PHE A 122 -1.14 15.23 -28.16
C PHE A 122 -1.42 14.38 -29.40
N VAL A 123 -1.16 14.93 -30.56
CA VAL A 123 -1.19 14.22 -31.82
C VAL A 123 0.19 14.32 -32.47
N SER A 124 0.79 13.17 -32.79
CA SER A 124 2.08 13.12 -33.46
C SER A 124 1.94 13.42 -34.96
N TYR A 125 3.03 13.86 -35.59
CA TYR A 125 3.14 13.95 -37.04
C TYR A 125 3.40 12.58 -37.71
N LYS A 126 3.81 11.56 -36.90
CA LYS A 126 4.16 10.24 -37.38
C LYS A 126 3.31 9.18 -36.68
N GLU A 127 3.01 8.11 -37.40
CA GLU A 127 2.32 6.95 -36.85
C GLU A 127 3.16 6.22 -35.79
N ASN A 128 2.48 5.60 -34.82
CA ASN A 128 3.07 4.80 -33.75
C ASN A 128 4.01 5.52 -32.77
N VAL A 129 4.30 6.79 -32.97
CA VAL A 129 5.09 7.60 -32.02
C VAL A 129 4.31 7.79 -30.73
N GLY A 130 3.01 8.07 -30.81
CA GLY A 130 2.13 8.18 -29.63
C GLY A 130 2.12 6.89 -28.79
N LYS A 131 2.10 5.73 -29.42
CA LYS A 131 2.18 4.43 -28.75
C LYS A 131 3.48 4.27 -27.97
N ALA A 132 4.63 4.55 -28.60
CA ALA A 132 5.94 4.42 -27.96
C ALA A 132 6.05 5.37 -26.74
N TRP A 133 5.60 6.60 -26.88
CA TRP A 133 5.58 7.57 -25.78
C TRP A 133 4.66 7.11 -24.63
N ALA A 134 3.46 6.64 -24.93
CA ALA A 134 2.53 6.14 -23.93
C ALA A 134 3.13 4.99 -23.12
N GLU A 135 3.72 4.01 -23.77
CA GLU A 135 4.31 2.84 -23.13
C GLU A 135 5.54 3.22 -22.28
N ASP A 136 6.45 4.02 -22.81
CA ASP A 136 7.71 4.34 -22.12
C ASP A 136 7.51 5.38 -20.99
N VAL A 137 6.60 6.33 -21.14
CA VAL A 137 6.25 7.26 -20.05
C VAL A 137 5.53 6.50 -18.93
N LEU A 138 4.61 5.59 -19.24
CA LEU A 138 3.94 4.78 -18.22
C LEU A 138 4.94 3.90 -17.44
N ALA A 139 5.95 3.36 -18.13
CA ALA A 139 7.01 2.60 -17.48
C ALA A 139 7.79 3.43 -16.45
N LEU A 140 8.07 4.70 -16.75
CA LEU A 140 8.67 5.65 -15.79
C LEU A 140 7.76 5.93 -14.60
N VAL A 141 6.47 6.16 -14.85
CA VAL A 141 5.46 6.40 -13.80
C VAL A 141 5.35 5.22 -12.85
N LYS A 142 5.37 3.99 -13.38
CA LYS A 142 5.19 2.76 -12.61
C LYS A 142 6.47 2.23 -11.96
N HIS A 143 7.61 2.85 -12.20
CA HIS A 143 8.85 2.46 -11.53
C HIS A 143 8.73 2.72 -10.02
N PRO A 144 9.08 1.76 -9.15
CA PRO A 144 8.91 1.90 -7.69
C PRO A 144 9.60 3.13 -7.09
N LEU A 145 10.77 3.51 -7.61
CA LEU A 145 11.52 4.66 -7.13
C LEU A 145 10.93 6.01 -7.56
N THR A 146 9.97 6.05 -8.46
CA THR A 146 9.31 7.30 -8.85
C THR A 146 8.57 7.92 -7.65
N ALA A 147 7.82 7.12 -6.91
CA ALA A 147 7.13 7.56 -5.68
C ALA A 147 7.98 7.39 -4.40
N ASN A 148 8.99 6.53 -4.42
CA ASN A 148 9.80 6.14 -3.26
C ASN A 148 11.29 6.46 -3.45
N ALA A 149 11.59 7.57 -4.09
CA ALA A 149 12.95 8.05 -4.26
C ALA A 149 13.58 8.45 -2.91
N SER A 150 14.92 8.48 -2.86
CA SER A 150 15.65 8.97 -1.70
C SER A 150 15.42 10.47 -1.48
N ARG A 151 15.72 10.95 -0.28
CA ARG A 151 15.65 12.37 0.05
C ARG A 151 16.51 13.23 -0.90
N SER A 152 17.72 12.78 -1.18
CA SER A 152 18.63 13.47 -2.11
C SER A 152 18.07 13.54 -3.52
N THR A 153 17.38 12.51 -3.98
CA THR A 153 16.74 12.48 -5.30
C THR A 153 15.59 13.48 -5.37
N PHE A 154 14.74 13.58 -4.35
CA PHE A 154 13.68 14.59 -4.32
C PHE A 154 14.22 16.01 -4.27
N LEU A 155 15.32 16.25 -3.58
CA LEU A 155 15.99 17.57 -3.58
C LEU A 155 16.61 17.87 -4.96
N ASP A 156 17.19 16.89 -5.61
CA ASP A 156 17.73 17.03 -6.98
C ASP A 156 16.62 17.34 -8.01
N LYS A 157 15.46 16.78 -7.82
CA LYS A 157 14.26 17.07 -8.62
C LYS A 157 13.90 18.57 -8.60
N ILE A 158 14.06 19.22 -7.45
CA ILE A 158 13.84 20.66 -7.29
C ILE A 158 14.89 21.46 -8.04
N LEU A 159 16.15 21.05 -7.98
CA LEU A 159 17.24 21.67 -8.75
C LEU A 159 16.95 21.59 -10.26
N VAL A 160 16.53 20.43 -10.75
CA VAL A 160 16.18 20.26 -12.17
C VAL A 160 15.07 21.23 -12.57
N LYS A 161 14.02 21.36 -11.77
CA LYS A 161 12.92 22.28 -12.03
C LYS A 161 13.38 23.73 -12.06
N LEU A 162 14.19 24.17 -11.10
CA LEU A 162 14.75 25.52 -11.07
C LEU A 162 15.57 25.84 -12.32
N LYS A 163 16.42 24.91 -12.74
CA LYS A 163 17.28 25.05 -13.93
C LYS A 163 16.53 24.99 -15.26
N MET A 164 15.32 24.47 -15.28
CA MET A 164 14.47 24.41 -16.48
C MET A 164 13.58 25.65 -16.63
N GLN A 165 13.24 26.34 -15.55
CA GLN A 165 12.38 27.52 -15.55
C GLN A 165 13.19 28.79 -15.81
N LEU A 166 13.62 29.00 -17.05
CA LEU A 166 14.47 30.12 -17.47
C LEU A 166 13.63 31.28 -17.99
N ASN A 167 14.17 32.50 -17.82
CA ASN A 167 13.61 33.71 -18.46
C ASN A 167 14.02 33.80 -19.94
N SER A 168 13.63 34.86 -20.62
CA SER A 168 13.97 35.14 -22.03
C SER A 168 15.47 35.25 -22.31
N GLU A 169 16.29 35.56 -21.30
CA GLU A 169 17.74 35.63 -21.36
C GLU A 169 18.44 34.27 -21.06
N GLY A 170 17.67 33.22 -20.80
CA GLY A 170 18.20 31.93 -20.42
C GLY A 170 18.74 31.83 -18.99
N LYS A 171 18.30 32.71 -18.11
CA LYS A 171 18.71 32.78 -16.70
C LYS A 171 17.59 32.33 -15.78
N ILE A 172 17.94 31.82 -14.60
CA ILE A 172 16.99 31.45 -13.55
C ILE A 172 16.53 32.68 -12.80
N PRO A 173 15.25 33.09 -12.89
CA PRO A 173 14.74 34.20 -12.10
C PRO A 173 14.81 33.93 -10.61
N VAL A 174 15.33 34.86 -9.81
CA VAL A 174 15.42 34.70 -8.33
C VAL A 174 14.03 34.56 -7.72
N LYS A 175 13.00 35.13 -8.32
CA LYS A 175 11.60 34.92 -7.88
C LYS A 175 11.19 33.46 -7.83
N ASN A 176 11.78 32.58 -8.65
CA ASN A 176 11.50 31.15 -8.64
C ASN A 176 11.98 30.47 -7.35
N PHE A 177 13.06 30.96 -6.76
CA PHE A 177 13.52 30.49 -5.43
C PHE A 177 12.52 30.86 -4.33
N PHE A 178 11.93 32.04 -4.37
CA PHE A 178 10.90 32.44 -3.41
C PHE A 178 9.60 31.66 -3.58
N GLN A 179 9.27 31.28 -4.80
CA GLN A 179 8.13 30.41 -5.08
C GLN A 179 8.37 28.96 -4.67
N MET A 180 9.59 28.47 -4.83
CA MET A 180 9.99 27.11 -4.46
C MET A 180 10.12 26.93 -2.95
N PHE A 181 10.58 27.97 -2.25
CA PHE A 181 10.82 27.98 -0.80
C PHE A 181 10.05 29.15 -0.15
N PRO A 182 8.71 29.09 -0.15
CA PRO A 182 7.91 30.28 0.19
C PRO A 182 7.80 30.58 1.69
N ALA A 183 8.15 29.63 2.54
CA ALA A 183 7.90 29.72 3.98
C ALA A 183 8.63 30.89 4.68
N ASP A 184 9.86 31.21 4.23
CA ASP A 184 10.63 32.32 4.80
C ASP A 184 11.53 32.97 3.74
N ARG A 185 11.06 34.04 3.17
CA ARG A 185 11.77 34.77 2.13
C ARG A 185 13.14 35.30 2.60
N LYS A 186 13.24 35.81 3.84
CA LYS A 186 14.49 36.36 4.38
C LYS A 186 15.57 35.30 4.51
N ARG A 187 15.19 34.09 4.90
CA ARG A 187 16.12 32.96 4.93
C ARG A 187 16.60 32.56 3.54
N VAL A 188 15.73 32.62 2.53
CA VAL A 188 16.12 32.36 1.13
C VAL A 188 17.12 33.44 0.65
N GLU A 189 16.85 34.71 0.90
CA GLU A 189 17.76 35.81 0.57
C GLU A 189 19.14 35.64 1.26
N ALA A 190 19.14 35.27 2.53
CA ALA A 190 20.37 34.99 3.29
C ALA A 190 21.15 33.81 2.72
N ALA A 191 20.47 32.74 2.35
CA ALA A 191 21.09 31.56 1.75
C ALA A 191 21.70 31.84 0.38
N LEU A 192 21.02 32.63 -0.46
CA LEU A 192 21.55 33.10 -1.76
C LEU A 192 22.81 33.97 -1.55
N SER A 193 22.78 34.90 -0.59
CA SER A 193 23.94 35.71 -0.22
C SER A 193 25.11 34.87 0.25
N ALA A 194 24.87 33.84 1.07
CA ALA A 194 25.92 32.95 1.56
C ALA A 194 26.61 32.17 0.43
N CYS A 195 25.92 31.98 -0.69
CA CYS A 195 26.46 31.34 -1.90
C CYS A 195 26.98 32.35 -2.93
N HIS A 196 27.09 33.64 -2.58
CA HIS A 196 27.52 34.71 -3.46
C HIS A 196 26.63 34.89 -4.72
N LEU A 197 25.34 34.58 -4.58
CA LEU A 197 24.35 34.67 -5.65
C LEU A 197 23.49 35.94 -5.51
N PRO A 198 22.93 36.44 -6.63
CA PRO A 198 21.94 37.52 -6.60
C PRO A 198 20.74 37.13 -5.75
N LYS A 199 20.18 38.08 -5.00
CA LYS A 199 19.06 37.85 -4.08
C LYS A 199 17.86 38.78 -4.28
N GLY A 200 17.97 39.74 -5.15
CA GLY A 200 16.88 40.67 -5.46
C GLY A 200 15.76 39.97 -6.22
N LYS A 201 14.50 40.32 -5.94
CA LYS A 201 13.31 39.72 -6.58
C LYS A 201 13.36 39.79 -8.12
N ASN A 202 13.99 40.82 -8.68
CA ASN A 202 14.07 41.03 -10.12
C ASN A 202 15.40 40.54 -10.73
N ASP A 203 16.27 40.00 -9.91
CA ASP A 203 17.56 39.44 -10.35
C ASP A 203 17.35 38.07 -11.02
N ALA A 204 18.38 37.62 -11.71
CA ALA A 204 18.45 36.31 -12.33
C ALA A 204 19.85 35.71 -12.17
N ILE A 205 19.92 34.37 -12.16
CA ILE A 205 21.13 33.58 -11.95
C ILE A 205 21.42 32.79 -13.21
N ASN A 206 22.67 32.82 -13.69
CA ASN A 206 23.07 31.90 -14.76
C ASN A 206 22.99 30.44 -14.27
N PRO A 207 22.41 29.55 -15.06
CA PRO A 207 22.36 28.12 -14.70
C PRO A 207 23.73 27.51 -14.39
N GLU A 208 24.79 28.01 -15.06
CA GLU A 208 26.17 27.57 -14.85
C GLU A 208 26.75 28.02 -13.50
N ASP A 209 26.26 29.12 -12.94
CA ASP A 209 26.61 29.59 -11.60
C ASP A 209 25.87 28.86 -10.49
N PHE A 210 24.97 27.95 -10.83
CA PHE A 210 24.17 27.16 -9.90
C PHE A 210 24.29 25.64 -10.16
N PRO A 211 25.51 25.11 -10.14
CA PRO A 211 25.73 23.66 -10.23
C PRO A 211 25.31 22.96 -8.94
N GLU A 212 25.24 21.63 -8.95
CA GLU A 212 24.85 20.82 -7.81
C GLU A 212 25.60 21.16 -6.50
N PRO A 213 26.92 21.35 -6.47
CA PRO A 213 27.63 21.73 -5.24
C PRO A 213 27.16 23.06 -4.65
N VAL A 214 26.87 24.05 -5.47
CA VAL A 214 26.34 25.36 -5.02
C VAL A 214 24.92 25.21 -4.51
N TYR A 215 24.11 24.42 -5.18
CA TYR A 215 22.75 24.08 -4.72
C TYR A 215 22.76 23.39 -3.36
N LYS A 216 23.66 22.43 -3.15
CA LYS A 216 23.84 21.76 -1.86
C LYS A 216 24.23 22.73 -0.76
N SER A 217 25.17 23.65 -1.03
CA SER A 217 25.55 24.73 -0.12
C SER A 217 24.40 25.69 0.19
N PHE A 218 23.59 26.01 -0.82
CA PHE A 218 22.37 26.80 -0.65
C PHE A 218 21.39 26.11 0.30
N LEU A 219 21.13 24.81 0.12
CA LEU A 219 20.25 24.02 0.99
C LEU A 219 20.77 23.94 2.42
N MET A 220 22.08 23.74 2.60
CA MET A 220 22.69 23.70 3.92
C MET A 220 22.60 25.03 4.66
N SER A 221 22.65 26.15 3.94
CA SER A 221 22.44 27.49 4.51
C SER A 221 20.97 27.79 4.81
N LEU A 222 20.05 27.38 3.91
CA LEU A 222 18.61 27.58 4.07
C LEU A 222 18.03 26.70 5.18
N CYS A 223 18.48 25.46 5.24
CA CYS A 223 17.98 24.40 6.13
C CYS A 223 19.14 23.75 6.89
N PRO A 224 19.79 24.47 7.83
CA PRO A 224 20.84 23.89 8.64
C PRO A 224 20.32 22.73 9.49
N ARG A 225 21.18 21.76 9.74
CA ARG A 225 20.86 20.49 10.36
C ARG A 225 21.67 20.25 11.64
N PRO A 226 21.44 21.04 12.72
CA PRO A 226 22.21 20.92 13.97
C PRO A 226 22.02 19.54 14.64
N GLU A 227 20.88 18.91 14.46
CA GLU A 227 20.60 17.57 14.99
C GLU A 227 21.47 16.47 14.37
N ILE A 228 21.88 16.64 13.12
CA ILE A 228 22.85 15.72 12.48
C ILE A 228 24.26 16.00 12.97
N ASP A 229 24.61 17.28 13.17
CA ASP A 229 25.92 17.66 13.76
C ASP A 229 26.09 17.07 15.16
N GLU A 230 25.05 17.03 15.98
CA GLU A 230 25.05 16.38 17.29
C GLU A 230 25.35 14.88 17.19
N ILE A 231 24.72 14.18 16.24
CA ILE A 231 24.97 12.77 15.98
C ILE A 231 26.40 12.57 15.51
N PHE A 232 26.86 13.39 14.58
CA PHE A 232 28.23 13.36 14.06
C PHE A 232 29.24 13.51 15.19
N THR A 233 29.11 14.52 16.08
CA THR A 233 30.03 14.78 17.17
C THR A 233 30.03 13.69 18.24
N SER A 234 28.97 12.89 18.34
CA SER A 234 28.94 11.76 19.28
C SER A 234 29.86 10.60 18.87
N TYR A 235 30.31 10.53 17.62
CA TYR A 235 31.08 9.43 17.05
C TYR A 235 32.54 9.79 16.72
N HIS A 236 32.89 11.07 16.60
CA HIS A 236 34.27 11.49 16.32
C HIS A 236 34.98 12.00 17.55
N ALA A 237 36.31 12.00 17.51
CA ALA A 237 37.13 12.60 18.57
C ALA A 237 36.97 14.13 18.57
N LYS A 238 36.74 14.74 19.72
CA LYS A 238 36.45 16.18 19.91
C LYS A 238 37.44 17.16 19.25
N ALA A 239 38.65 16.70 18.91
CA ALA A 239 39.71 17.52 18.33
C ALA A 239 39.76 17.49 16.79
N LYS A 240 38.89 16.72 16.11
CA LYS A 240 38.99 16.55 14.65
C LYS A 240 37.63 16.84 13.99
N PRO A 241 37.59 17.65 12.91
CA PRO A 241 36.33 18.03 12.24
C PRO A 241 35.82 17.00 11.27
N TYR A 242 36.16 15.73 11.40
CA TYR A 242 35.79 14.62 10.54
C TYR A 242 35.70 13.27 11.27
N MET A 243 34.90 12.38 10.76
CA MET A 243 34.87 10.96 11.11
C MET A 243 35.93 10.18 10.32
N THR A 244 36.61 9.22 10.93
CA THR A 244 37.39 8.22 10.20
C THR A 244 36.51 7.10 9.65
N LYS A 245 37.06 6.24 8.80
CA LYS A 245 36.39 5.02 8.34
C LYS A 245 35.89 4.15 9.51
N GLU A 246 36.70 4.04 10.54
CA GLU A 246 36.42 3.26 11.74
C GLU A 246 35.25 3.86 12.52
N HIS A 247 35.19 5.19 12.67
CA HIS A 247 34.06 5.88 13.30
C HIS A 247 32.76 5.70 12.51
N LEU A 248 32.81 5.84 11.18
CA LEU A 248 31.63 5.65 10.33
C LEU A 248 31.18 4.19 10.33
N THR A 249 32.09 3.23 10.30
CA THR A 249 31.81 1.80 10.43
C THR A 249 31.10 1.49 11.74
N LYS A 250 31.60 2.07 12.84
CA LYS A 250 30.97 1.93 14.16
C LYS A 250 29.55 2.50 14.17
N PHE A 251 29.35 3.69 13.58
CA PHE A 251 28.03 4.29 13.45
C PHE A 251 27.08 3.38 12.66
N ILE A 252 27.48 2.89 11.50
CA ILE A 252 26.70 2.00 10.66
C ILE A 252 26.30 0.73 11.42
N ASN A 253 27.26 0.07 12.06
CA ASN A 253 27.00 -1.19 12.75
C ASN A 253 26.17 -1.04 14.04
N GLN A 254 26.29 0.09 14.73
CA GLN A 254 25.57 0.33 15.99
C GLN A 254 24.18 0.97 15.80
N LYS A 255 24.03 1.84 14.81
CA LYS A 255 22.83 2.66 14.64
C LYS A 255 22.01 2.31 13.39
N GLN A 256 22.67 2.00 12.27
CA GLN A 256 22.01 1.79 10.99
C GLN A 256 21.73 0.31 10.66
N ARG A 257 22.26 -0.57 11.48
CA ARG A 257 22.05 -2.01 11.35
C ARG A 257 20.93 -2.49 12.28
N ASP A 258 20.03 -3.32 11.77
CA ASP A 258 19.05 -4.03 12.60
C ASP A 258 19.79 -5.03 13.52
N SER A 259 19.66 -4.85 14.82
CA SER A 259 20.32 -5.70 15.84
C SER A 259 19.86 -7.15 15.84
N ARG A 260 18.72 -7.46 15.21
CA ARG A 260 18.14 -8.80 15.07
C ARG A 260 18.81 -9.62 13.97
N LEU A 261 19.56 -8.98 13.06
CA LEU A 261 20.21 -9.66 11.94
C LEU A 261 21.27 -10.66 12.44
N ASN A 262 21.24 -11.85 11.86
CA ASN A 262 22.25 -12.87 12.09
C ASN A 262 23.61 -12.41 11.52
N SER A 263 24.64 -12.38 12.39
CA SER A 263 25.97 -11.88 12.00
C SER A 263 26.73 -12.80 11.05
N LEU A 264 26.34 -14.07 10.92
CA LEU A 264 26.95 -15.00 9.96
C LEU A 264 26.36 -14.85 8.56
N LEU A 265 25.03 -14.71 8.48
CA LEU A 265 24.33 -14.54 7.21
C LEU A 265 24.44 -13.10 6.69
N PHE A 266 24.43 -12.15 7.60
CA PHE A 266 24.51 -10.72 7.32
C PHE A 266 25.63 -10.11 8.16
N PRO A 267 26.89 -10.25 7.75
CA PRO A 267 28.03 -9.77 8.57
C PRO A 267 28.00 -8.24 8.73
N PRO A 268 28.46 -7.72 9.87
CA PRO A 268 28.64 -6.29 10.06
C PRO A 268 29.56 -5.68 9.00
N ALA A 269 29.36 -4.40 8.69
CA ALA A 269 30.21 -3.67 7.76
C ALA A 269 31.66 -3.59 8.29
N ARG A 270 32.62 -3.65 7.37
CA ARG A 270 34.05 -3.47 7.65
C ARG A 270 34.52 -2.11 7.12
N PRO A 271 35.60 -1.53 7.69
CA PRO A 271 36.10 -0.23 7.27
C PRO A 271 36.47 -0.13 5.78
N ASP A 272 36.96 -1.21 5.17
CA ASP A 272 37.27 -1.26 3.74
C ASP A 272 36.03 -1.12 2.86
N GLN A 273 34.91 -1.67 3.30
CA GLN A 273 33.61 -1.56 2.60
C GLN A 273 32.99 -0.16 2.72
N VAL A 274 33.25 0.53 3.81
CA VAL A 274 32.71 1.87 4.08
C VAL A 274 33.39 2.95 3.26
N GLN A 275 34.62 2.70 2.76
CA GLN A 275 35.33 3.66 1.91
C GLN A 275 34.49 4.09 0.69
N GLY A 276 33.73 3.18 0.08
CA GLY A 276 32.87 3.49 -1.05
C GLY A 276 31.78 4.53 -0.75
N LEU A 277 31.26 4.54 0.48
CA LEU A 277 30.31 5.57 0.94
C LEU A 277 30.99 6.92 1.12
N ILE A 278 32.19 6.94 1.66
CA ILE A 278 32.98 8.17 1.83
C ILE A 278 33.34 8.76 0.46
N ASP A 279 33.77 7.94 -0.49
CA ASP A 279 34.09 8.38 -1.86
C ASP A 279 32.87 8.99 -2.56
N LYS A 280 31.69 8.47 -2.28
CA LYS A 280 30.43 8.95 -2.88
C LYS A 280 29.93 10.25 -2.25
N TYR A 281 30.02 10.38 -0.93
CA TYR A 281 29.33 11.45 -0.19
C TYR A 281 30.25 12.54 0.36
N GLU A 282 31.55 12.33 0.46
CA GLU A 282 32.46 13.36 0.93
C GLU A 282 32.74 14.41 -0.15
N PRO A 283 32.41 15.69 0.08
CA PRO A 283 32.64 16.75 -0.92
C PRO A 283 34.11 17.03 -1.20
N SER A 284 35.00 16.83 -0.18
CA SER A 284 36.42 17.06 -0.31
C SER A 284 37.17 15.83 -0.80
N GLY A 285 37.73 15.89 -2.01
CA GLY A 285 38.53 14.80 -2.57
C GLY A 285 39.71 14.41 -1.69
N ILE A 286 40.32 15.38 -0.97
CA ILE A 286 41.43 15.14 -0.01
C ILE A 286 40.92 14.32 1.18
N ASN A 287 39.76 14.69 1.74
CA ASN A 287 39.18 13.95 2.85
C ASN A 287 38.77 12.53 2.42
N ALA A 288 38.19 12.40 1.25
CA ALA A 288 37.80 11.10 0.68
C ALA A 288 39.01 10.17 0.53
N GLN A 289 40.11 10.66 -0.03
CA GLN A 289 41.36 9.89 -0.17
C GLN A 289 41.95 9.48 1.19
N ARG A 290 41.74 10.29 2.22
CA ARG A 290 42.19 10.00 3.58
C ARG A 290 41.21 9.11 4.37
N GLY A 291 40.11 8.70 3.77
CA GLY A 291 39.06 7.95 4.45
C GLY A 291 38.38 8.75 5.57
N GLN A 292 38.15 10.01 5.33
CA GLN A 292 37.53 10.96 6.27
C GLN A 292 36.21 11.47 5.75
N LEU A 293 35.21 11.51 6.63
CA LEU A 293 33.87 12.04 6.33
C LEU A 293 33.60 13.32 7.12
N SER A 294 33.28 14.40 6.42
CA SER A 294 32.86 15.67 7.02
C SER A 294 31.42 15.65 7.52
N PRO A 295 31.00 16.62 8.35
CA PRO A 295 29.59 16.80 8.73
C PRO A 295 28.66 16.93 7.52
N GLU A 296 29.06 17.65 6.48
CA GLU A 296 28.31 17.78 5.24
C GLU A 296 28.18 16.44 4.52
N GLY A 297 29.26 15.68 4.42
CA GLY A 297 29.23 14.33 3.87
C GLY A 297 28.27 13.40 4.61
N MET A 298 28.20 13.54 5.94
CA MET A 298 27.25 12.80 6.78
C MET A 298 25.79 13.13 6.45
N VAL A 299 25.48 14.41 6.26
CA VAL A 299 24.11 14.83 5.87
C VAL A 299 23.71 14.17 4.55
N TRP A 300 24.55 14.23 3.54
CA TRP A 300 24.25 13.67 2.22
C TRP A 300 24.22 12.14 2.21
N PHE A 301 25.03 11.49 3.01
CA PHE A 301 24.92 10.04 3.23
C PHE A 301 23.55 9.66 3.81
N LEU A 302 23.11 10.36 4.84
CA LEU A 302 21.80 10.12 5.46
C LEU A 302 20.62 10.46 4.53
N CYS A 303 20.82 11.29 3.51
CA CYS A 303 19.85 11.58 2.47
C CYS A 303 19.91 10.61 1.27
N GLY A 304 20.93 9.80 1.17
CA GLY A 304 21.23 9.00 -0.01
C GLY A 304 20.39 7.73 -0.15
N PRO A 305 20.39 7.12 -1.34
CA PRO A 305 19.60 5.93 -1.63
C PRO A 305 20.03 4.69 -0.84
N GLU A 306 21.29 4.63 -0.37
CA GLU A 306 21.78 3.53 0.48
C GLU A 306 21.17 3.55 1.88
N ASN A 307 20.65 4.70 2.31
CA ASN A 307 20.05 4.91 3.63
C ASN A 307 18.52 5.06 3.56
N SER A 308 17.86 4.27 2.75
CA SER A 308 16.40 4.29 2.67
C SER A 308 15.73 3.83 3.96
N VAL A 309 14.68 4.53 4.38
CA VAL A 309 13.81 4.09 5.47
C VAL A 309 13.05 2.81 5.11
N LEU A 310 12.82 2.57 3.83
CA LEU A 310 12.17 1.38 3.30
C LEU A 310 13.16 0.29 2.94
N ALA A 311 12.80 -0.94 3.24
CA ALA A 311 13.36 -2.11 2.60
C ALA A 311 12.84 -2.16 1.16
N GLN A 312 13.63 -1.70 0.19
CA GLN A 312 13.19 -1.48 -1.20
C GLN A 312 12.82 -2.78 -1.93
N ASP A 313 13.38 -3.92 -1.51
CA ASP A 313 12.99 -5.24 -1.98
C ASP A 313 11.51 -5.55 -1.71
N LYS A 314 10.92 -4.96 -0.67
CA LYS A 314 9.50 -5.10 -0.32
C LYS A 314 8.56 -4.35 -1.29
N LEU A 315 9.07 -3.38 -2.02
CA LEU A 315 8.33 -2.70 -3.10
C LEU A 315 8.17 -3.57 -4.34
N LEU A 316 9.05 -4.54 -4.54
CA LEU A 316 8.97 -5.50 -5.62
C LEU A 316 8.10 -6.70 -5.24
N LEU A 317 7.68 -7.45 -6.24
CA LEU A 317 7.00 -8.73 -6.03
C LEU A 317 7.93 -9.68 -5.27
N HIS A 318 7.58 -10.04 -4.04
CA HIS A 318 8.41 -10.87 -3.17
C HIS A 318 7.61 -11.95 -2.45
N HIS A 319 6.28 -11.86 -2.40
CA HIS A 319 5.43 -12.91 -1.85
C HIS A 319 5.34 -14.11 -2.80
N ASP A 320 5.15 -15.29 -2.24
CA ASP A 320 4.78 -16.47 -3.01
C ASP A 320 3.38 -16.28 -3.61
N MET A 321 3.27 -16.32 -4.92
CA MET A 321 2.02 -16.14 -5.66
C MET A 321 1.39 -17.47 -6.09
N THR A 322 1.90 -18.60 -5.62
CA THR A 322 1.45 -19.95 -5.97
C THR A 322 0.54 -20.60 -4.94
N GLN A 323 0.17 -19.88 -3.90
CA GLN A 323 -0.79 -20.33 -2.88
C GLN A 323 -2.23 -20.18 -3.40
N PRO A 324 -3.21 -20.92 -2.86
CA PRO A 324 -4.61 -20.75 -3.22
C PRO A 324 -5.09 -19.30 -3.10
N LEU A 325 -5.99 -18.89 -3.98
CA LEU A 325 -6.47 -17.51 -4.07
C LEU A 325 -6.99 -16.93 -2.74
N ASN A 326 -7.64 -17.77 -1.92
CA ASN A 326 -8.14 -17.37 -0.60
C ASN A 326 -7.06 -17.18 0.47
N HIS A 327 -5.78 -17.46 0.17
CA HIS A 327 -4.65 -17.20 1.07
C HIS A 327 -4.07 -15.80 0.97
N TYR A 328 -4.73 -14.90 0.23
CA TYR A 328 -4.28 -13.52 0.03
C TYR A 328 -5.31 -12.50 0.51
N PHE A 329 -4.81 -11.36 0.97
CA PHE A 329 -5.59 -10.12 0.98
C PHE A 329 -5.64 -9.60 -0.45
N ILE A 330 -6.82 -9.21 -0.90
CA ILE A 330 -7.09 -8.78 -2.27
C ILE A 330 -7.61 -7.34 -2.24
N ASN A 331 -6.88 -6.42 -2.85
CA ASN A 331 -7.26 -5.03 -2.93
C ASN A 331 -8.61 -4.88 -3.64
N SER A 332 -9.63 -4.38 -2.93
CA SER A 332 -11.03 -4.44 -3.36
C SER A 332 -11.73 -3.09 -3.26
N SER A 333 -12.57 -2.80 -4.25
CA SER A 333 -13.37 -1.57 -4.37
C SER A 333 -14.85 -1.86 -4.22
N HIS A 334 -15.54 -0.98 -3.51
CA HIS A 334 -17.00 -0.93 -3.36
C HIS A 334 -17.57 0.13 -4.28
N ASN A 335 -18.68 -0.18 -4.97
CA ASN A 335 -19.42 0.71 -5.89
C ASN A 335 -18.46 1.55 -6.75
N THR A 336 -17.62 0.87 -7.47
CA THR A 336 -16.45 1.42 -8.17
C THR A 336 -16.75 2.56 -9.13
N TYR A 337 -17.93 2.56 -9.73
CA TYR A 337 -18.41 3.54 -10.72
C TYR A 337 -18.68 4.91 -10.12
N LEU A 338 -18.85 5.04 -8.78
CA LEU A 338 -19.21 6.31 -8.13
C LEU A 338 -17.98 7.23 -7.96
N THR A 339 -18.19 8.51 -8.26
CA THR A 339 -17.14 9.55 -8.12
C THR A 339 -17.31 10.42 -6.88
N ALA A 340 -18.44 10.30 -6.18
CA ALA A 340 -18.81 11.08 -5.01
C ALA A 340 -19.62 10.22 -4.02
N GLY A 341 -20.65 10.79 -3.39
CA GLY A 341 -21.51 10.09 -2.44
C GLY A 341 -22.32 8.95 -3.05
N GLN A 342 -22.93 8.14 -2.19
CA GLN A 342 -23.69 6.95 -2.56
C GLN A 342 -25.10 7.29 -3.06
N PHE A 343 -25.64 8.44 -2.68
CA PHE A 343 -27.02 8.82 -2.97
C PHE A 343 -27.19 9.66 -4.24
N SER A 344 -26.28 10.59 -4.48
CA SER A 344 -26.29 11.48 -5.64
C SER A 344 -24.88 11.67 -6.18
N GLY A 345 -24.76 12.05 -7.42
CA GLY A 345 -23.49 12.30 -8.08
C GLY A 345 -23.34 11.56 -9.39
N LEU A 346 -22.15 11.67 -9.98
CA LEU A 346 -21.85 11.10 -11.28
C LEU A 346 -21.27 9.69 -11.16
N SER A 347 -21.82 8.78 -11.95
CA SER A 347 -21.17 7.50 -12.27
C SER A 347 -20.22 7.70 -13.44
N SER A 348 -19.10 6.99 -13.44
CA SER A 348 -18.05 7.14 -14.45
C SER A 348 -17.37 5.83 -14.78
N ALA A 349 -17.25 5.51 -16.05
CA ALA A 349 -16.43 4.41 -16.53
C ALA A 349 -14.93 4.66 -16.27
N GLU A 350 -14.51 5.92 -16.24
CA GLU A 350 -13.14 6.32 -15.91
C GLU A 350 -12.69 5.85 -14.51
N MET A 351 -13.63 5.77 -13.56
CA MET A 351 -13.31 5.26 -12.23
C MET A 351 -12.79 3.82 -12.26
N TYR A 352 -13.33 2.98 -13.14
CA TYR A 352 -12.82 1.61 -13.31
C TYR A 352 -11.36 1.61 -13.77
N ARG A 353 -11.01 2.49 -14.71
CA ARG A 353 -9.62 2.65 -15.17
C ARG A 353 -8.71 3.05 -14.02
N GLN A 354 -9.07 4.12 -13.31
CA GLN A 354 -8.24 4.66 -12.22
C GLN A 354 -8.08 3.67 -11.06
N VAL A 355 -9.15 3.01 -10.67
CA VAL A 355 -9.15 2.02 -9.58
C VAL A 355 -8.26 0.82 -9.94
N LEU A 356 -8.37 0.27 -11.15
CA LEU A 356 -7.52 -0.83 -11.61
C LEU A 356 -6.05 -0.41 -11.75
N LEU A 357 -5.78 0.79 -12.22
CA LEU A 357 -4.42 1.34 -12.33
C LEU A 357 -3.75 1.54 -10.98
N SER A 358 -4.52 1.77 -9.92
CA SER A 358 -4.01 1.86 -8.55
C SER A 358 -3.56 0.52 -7.97
N GLY A 359 -3.83 -0.60 -8.65
CA GLY A 359 -3.50 -1.96 -8.22
C GLY A 359 -4.68 -2.75 -7.66
N CYS A 360 -5.87 -2.18 -7.62
CA CYS A 360 -7.09 -2.89 -7.18
C CYS A 360 -7.38 -4.09 -8.09
N ARG A 361 -7.80 -5.20 -7.50
CA ARG A 361 -8.08 -6.45 -8.23
C ARG A 361 -9.52 -6.93 -8.13
N CYS A 362 -10.35 -6.31 -7.30
CA CYS A 362 -11.77 -6.58 -7.25
C CYS A 362 -12.55 -5.28 -7.42
N VAL A 363 -13.38 -5.20 -8.46
CA VAL A 363 -14.24 -4.04 -8.76
C VAL A 363 -15.70 -4.47 -8.80
N GLU A 364 -16.59 -3.54 -8.49
CA GLU A 364 -18.02 -3.80 -8.38
C GLU A 364 -18.79 -3.15 -9.52
N LEU A 365 -19.79 -3.89 -10.04
CA LEU A 365 -20.68 -3.45 -11.09
C LEU A 365 -22.13 -3.73 -10.66
N ASP A 366 -22.87 -2.68 -10.31
CA ASP A 366 -24.31 -2.76 -10.02
C ASP A 366 -25.10 -2.62 -11.31
N CYS A 367 -25.53 -3.76 -11.84
CA CYS A 367 -26.12 -3.86 -13.17
C CYS A 367 -27.64 -3.74 -13.09
N TRP A 368 -28.19 -2.83 -13.88
CA TRP A 368 -29.63 -2.55 -13.96
C TRP A 368 -30.11 -2.62 -15.39
N LYS A 369 -31.40 -2.88 -15.52
CA LYS A 369 -32.06 -2.94 -16.83
C LYS A 369 -32.11 -1.55 -17.47
N GLY A 370 -31.62 -1.44 -18.69
CA GLY A 370 -31.73 -0.24 -19.51
C GLY A 370 -33.13 -0.07 -20.07
N LYS A 371 -33.52 1.17 -20.32
CA LYS A 371 -34.84 1.57 -20.83
C LYS A 371 -34.89 1.58 -22.36
N PRO A 372 -36.09 1.41 -22.98
CA PRO A 372 -36.25 1.66 -24.40
C PRO A 372 -35.83 3.10 -24.79
N PRO A 373 -35.35 3.36 -26.03
CA PRO A 373 -35.37 2.42 -27.18
C PRO A 373 -34.13 1.47 -27.19
N ASP A 374 -33.03 1.80 -26.52
CA ASP A 374 -31.78 1.08 -26.69
C ASP A 374 -31.76 -0.26 -25.96
N GLU A 375 -32.46 -0.36 -24.84
CA GLU A 375 -32.49 -1.57 -23.99
C GLU A 375 -31.09 -2.12 -23.67
N GLU A 376 -30.12 -1.22 -23.47
CA GLU A 376 -28.76 -1.58 -23.07
C GLU A 376 -28.67 -1.67 -21.55
N PRO A 377 -28.03 -2.70 -20.99
CA PRO A 377 -27.80 -2.77 -19.57
C PRO A 377 -26.93 -1.60 -19.10
N ILE A 378 -27.26 -1.06 -17.94
CA ILE A 378 -26.60 0.10 -17.34
C ILE A 378 -26.00 -0.27 -15.99
N ILE A 379 -25.11 0.58 -15.52
CA ILE A 379 -24.54 0.52 -14.17
C ILE A 379 -24.91 1.81 -13.45
N THR A 380 -25.53 1.67 -12.29
CA THR A 380 -25.95 2.77 -11.43
C THR A 380 -26.18 2.25 -10.02
N HIS A 381 -26.18 3.14 -9.03
CA HIS A 381 -26.64 2.80 -7.68
C HIS A 381 -28.17 2.91 -7.63
N GLY A 382 -28.84 1.79 -7.81
CA GLY A 382 -30.28 1.73 -7.91
C GLY A 382 -31.01 2.35 -6.72
N PHE A 383 -32.21 2.90 -6.98
CA PHE A 383 -33.03 3.63 -6.02
C PHE A 383 -32.36 4.91 -5.46
N THR A 384 -31.38 5.45 -6.15
CA THR A 384 -30.71 6.71 -5.80
C THR A 384 -30.77 7.71 -6.95
N MET A 385 -30.29 8.91 -6.71
CA MET A 385 -30.18 9.98 -7.73
C MET A 385 -28.83 9.98 -8.45
N THR A 386 -28.05 8.92 -8.34
CA THR A 386 -26.79 8.78 -9.08
C THR A 386 -27.07 8.62 -10.58
N THR A 387 -26.19 9.15 -11.41
CA THR A 387 -26.28 8.94 -12.87
C THR A 387 -25.91 7.52 -13.23
N ASP A 388 -26.26 7.11 -14.43
CA ASP A 388 -25.92 5.80 -14.99
C ASP A 388 -24.78 5.90 -16.03
N ILE A 389 -24.15 4.76 -16.27
CA ILE A 389 -23.24 4.52 -17.40
C ILE A 389 -23.66 3.23 -18.09
N PHE A 390 -23.30 3.08 -19.36
CA PHE A 390 -23.54 1.81 -20.05
C PHE A 390 -22.64 0.70 -19.52
N PHE A 391 -23.23 -0.47 -19.33
CA PHE A 391 -22.46 -1.66 -18.94
C PHE A 391 -21.29 -1.93 -19.91
N LYS A 392 -21.54 -1.78 -21.20
CA LYS A 392 -20.54 -1.93 -22.24
C LYS A 392 -19.32 -1.01 -22.05
N GLU A 393 -19.56 0.26 -21.72
CA GLU A 393 -18.47 1.23 -21.46
C GLU A 393 -17.60 0.83 -20.27
N ALA A 394 -18.23 0.32 -19.21
CA ALA A 394 -17.49 -0.17 -18.05
C ALA A 394 -16.64 -1.41 -18.40
N ILE A 395 -17.19 -2.35 -19.17
CA ILE A 395 -16.45 -3.54 -19.62
C ILE A 395 -15.28 -3.15 -20.52
N GLU A 396 -15.46 -2.20 -21.42
CA GLU A 396 -14.38 -1.66 -22.26
C GLU A 396 -13.28 -0.98 -21.44
N ALA A 397 -13.66 -0.18 -20.43
CA ALA A 397 -12.71 0.46 -19.52
C ALA A 397 -11.92 -0.58 -18.70
N ILE A 398 -12.57 -1.61 -18.20
CA ILE A 398 -11.94 -2.71 -17.48
C ILE A 398 -10.95 -3.45 -18.38
N ALA A 399 -11.35 -3.82 -19.59
CA ALA A 399 -10.49 -4.51 -20.55
C ALA A 399 -9.21 -3.71 -20.89
N GLU A 400 -9.37 -2.39 -21.08
CA GLU A 400 -8.25 -1.49 -21.37
C GLU A 400 -7.22 -1.47 -20.24
N SER A 401 -7.68 -1.38 -18.99
CA SER A 401 -6.83 -1.10 -17.83
C SER A 401 -6.48 -2.36 -17.01
N ALA A 402 -7.09 -3.49 -17.31
CA ALA A 402 -7.05 -4.70 -16.51
C ALA A 402 -5.65 -5.11 -16.03
N PHE A 403 -4.69 -5.15 -16.92
CA PHE A 403 -3.35 -5.69 -16.64
C PHE A 403 -2.22 -4.70 -16.91
N LYS A 404 -2.51 -3.40 -16.92
CA LYS A 404 -1.47 -2.36 -17.06
C LYS A 404 -0.56 -2.27 -15.83
N THR A 405 -1.10 -2.43 -14.63
CA THR A 405 -0.35 -2.32 -13.37
C THR A 405 0.06 -3.67 -12.83
N SER A 406 -0.85 -4.64 -12.80
CA SER A 406 -0.64 -5.97 -12.25
C SER A 406 -1.09 -7.04 -13.25
N PRO A 407 -0.32 -8.12 -13.44
CA PRO A 407 -0.71 -9.24 -14.31
C PRO A 407 -1.64 -10.25 -13.62
N TYR A 408 -1.91 -10.07 -12.33
CA TYR A 408 -2.67 -11.01 -11.54
C TYR A 408 -4.17 -10.83 -11.70
N PRO A 409 -4.99 -11.86 -11.39
CA PRO A 409 -6.38 -11.90 -11.79
C PRO A 409 -7.21 -10.76 -11.24
N ILE A 410 -8.19 -10.35 -12.03
CA ILE A 410 -9.23 -9.40 -11.67
C ILE A 410 -10.52 -10.15 -11.37
N ILE A 411 -11.22 -9.71 -10.34
CA ILE A 411 -12.53 -10.19 -9.95
C ILE A 411 -13.55 -9.09 -10.22
N LEU A 412 -14.56 -9.39 -11.04
CA LEU A 412 -15.72 -8.55 -11.25
C LEU A 412 -16.82 -8.99 -10.31
N SER A 413 -17.13 -8.16 -9.33
CA SER A 413 -18.23 -8.39 -8.39
C SER A 413 -19.50 -7.77 -8.96
N PHE A 414 -20.36 -8.60 -9.57
CA PHE A 414 -21.66 -8.15 -10.06
C PHE A 414 -22.68 -8.16 -8.94
N GLU A 415 -23.43 -7.07 -8.85
CA GLU A 415 -24.72 -6.98 -8.20
C GLU A 415 -25.76 -6.86 -9.30
N ASN A 416 -26.44 -7.96 -9.63
CA ASN A 416 -27.25 -8.05 -10.83
C ASN A 416 -28.74 -7.83 -10.55
N HIS A 417 -29.26 -6.73 -11.05
CA HIS A 417 -30.68 -6.36 -11.00
C HIS A 417 -31.36 -6.36 -12.38
N VAL A 418 -30.69 -6.97 -13.37
CA VAL A 418 -31.23 -7.06 -14.75
C VAL A 418 -32.18 -8.23 -14.86
N ASP A 419 -33.46 -7.96 -14.75
CA ASP A 419 -34.55 -8.97 -14.83
C ASP A 419 -34.93 -9.38 -16.26
N SER A 420 -34.21 -8.90 -17.27
CA SER A 420 -34.43 -9.21 -18.69
C SER A 420 -33.45 -10.27 -19.18
N PRO A 421 -33.93 -11.45 -19.64
CA PRO A 421 -33.06 -12.48 -20.22
C PRO A 421 -32.24 -11.95 -21.39
N ARG A 422 -32.84 -11.13 -22.24
CA ARG A 422 -32.21 -10.53 -23.40
C ARG A 422 -31.04 -9.61 -23.00
N GLN A 423 -31.24 -8.77 -21.98
CA GLN A 423 -30.20 -7.87 -21.52
C GLN A 423 -29.10 -8.61 -20.76
N GLN A 424 -29.41 -9.65 -19.99
CA GLN A 424 -28.39 -10.51 -19.39
C GLN A 424 -27.56 -11.23 -20.46
N ALA A 425 -28.17 -11.68 -21.54
CA ALA A 425 -27.46 -12.25 -22.68
C ALA A 425 -26.53 -11.23 -23.34
N LYS A 426 -26.93 -9.97 -23.47
CA LYS A 426 -26.04 -8.89 -23.92
C LYS A 426 -24.87 -8.69 -22.98
N MET A 427 -25.09 -8.70 -21.66
CA MET A 427 -24.02 -8.59 -20.67
C MET A 427 -22.97 -9.70 -20.85
N ALA A 428 -23.43 -10.94 -20.97
CA ALA A 428 -22.57 -12.09 -21.20
C ALA A 428 -21.80 -11.96 -22.52
N GLU A 429 -22.45 -11.55 -23.58
CA GLU A 429 -21.84 -11.32 -24.89
C GLU A 429 -20.75 -10.25 -24.83
N TYR A 430 -20.99 -9.13 -24.16
CA TYR A 430 -19.98 -8.08 -23.98
C TYR A 430 -18.76 -8.60 -23.21
N CYS A 431 -18.97 -9.35 -22.13
CA CYS A 431 -17.88 -9.97 -21.40
C CYS A 431 -17.07 -10.93 -22.30
N ARG A 432 -17.73 -11.79 -23.07
CA ARG A 432 -17.05 -12.76 -23.96
C ARG A 432 -16.30 -12.08 -25.08
N THR A 433 -16.92 -11.10 -25.75
CA THR A 433 -16.33 -10.47 -26.95
C THR A 433 -15.28 -9.43 -26.62
N ILE A 434 -15.47 -8.64 -25.57
CA ILE A 434 -14.53 -7.55 -25.20
C ILE A 434 -13.33 -8.10 -24.42
N PHE A 435 -13.55 -8.99 -23.46
CA PHE A 435 -12.45 -9.61 -22.71
C PHE A 435 -11.73 -10.72 -23.52
N GLY A 436 -12.44 -11.42 -24.39
CA GLY A 436 -11.85 -12.51 -25.17
C GLY A 436 -11.16 -13.55 -24.28
N ASP A 437 -9.89 -13.84 -24.57
CA ASP A 437 -9.08 -14.82 -23.84
C ASP A 437 -8.78 -14.44 -22.39
N MET A 438 -8.98 -13.18 -21.99
CA MET A 438 -8.81 -12.76 -20.61
C MET A 438 -9.92 -13.31 -19.71
N LEU A 439 -11.12 -13.57 -20.26
CA LEU A 439 -12.25 -14.07 -19.48
C LEU A 439 -12.07 -15.54 -19.12
N LEU A 440 -12.13 -15.86 -17.82
CA LEU A 440 -12.15 -17.25 -17.37
C LEU A 440 -13.57 -17.80 -17.48
N THR A 441 -13.84 -18.55 -18.53
CA THR A 441 -15.19 -19.10 -18.84
C THR A 441 -15.41 -20.46 -18.20
N GLU A 442 -14.36 -21.24 -17.95
CA GLU A 442 -14.42 -22.58 -17.40
C GLU A 442 -13.38 -22.75 -16.29
N PRO A 443 -13.65 -23.62 -15.32
CA PRO A 443 -12.63 -23.98 -14.32
C PRO A 443 -11.39 -24.60 -14.96
N LEU A 444 -10.23 -24.33 -14.36
CA LEU A 444 -8.99 -24.99 -14.76
C LEU A 444 -9.05 -26.50 -14.47
N GLU A 445 -8.50 -27.32 -15.33
CA GLU A 445 -8.52 -28.77 -15.20
C GLU A 445 -7.97 -29.28 -13.86
N LYS A 446 -6.91 -28.66 -13.36
CA LYS A 446 -6.27 -28.98 -12.08
C LYS A 446 -7.11 -28.61 -10.85
N PHE A 447 -8.07 -27.73 -11.03
CA PHE A 447 -8.85 -27.14 -9.94
C PHE A 447 -10.35 -27.24 -10.24
N PRO A 448 -10.91 -28.46 -10.29
CA PRO A 448 -12.35 -28.65 -10.52
C PRO A 448 -13.17 -28.11 -9.36
N LEU A 449 -14.41 -27.70 -9.64
CA LEU A 449 -15.35 -27.19 -8.64
C LEU A 449 -15.92 -28.34 -7.79
N LYS A 450 -15.12 -28.87 -6.87
CA LYS A 450 -15.48 -29.98 -5.98
C LYS A 450 -15.11 -29.63 -4.54
N PRO A 451 -15.92 -30.08 -3.55
CA PRO A 451 -15.57 -29.91 -2.15
C PRO A 451 -14.18 -30.47 -1.84
N GLY A 452 -13.43 -29.74 -1.02
CA GLY A 452 -12.07 -30.12 -0.61
C GLY A 452 -10.96 -29.81 -1.62
N VAL A 453 -11.28 -29.42 -2.84
CA VAL A 453 -10.28 -28.97 -3.83
C VAL A 453 -9.95 -27.51 -3.58
N PRO A 454 -8.67 -27.12 -3.45
CA PRO A 454 -8.28 -25.73 -3.25
C PRO A 454 -8.57 -24.88 -4.48
N LEU A 455 -8.69 -23.55 -4.27
CA LEU A 455 -8.73 -22.59 -5.37
C LEU A 455 -7.38 -22.56 -6.11
N PRO A 456 -7.39 -22.22 -7.41
CA PRO A 456 -6.14 -21.91 -8.10
C PRO A 456 -5.45 -20.70 -7.47
N SER A 457 -4.15 -20.58 -7.75
CA SER A 457 -3.34 -19.47 -7.26
C SER A 457 -3.49 -18.22 -8.13
N PRO A 458 -3.08 -17.05 -7.65
CA PRO A 458 -2.92 -15.88 -8.50
C PRO A 458 -2.02 -16.15 -9.72
N GLU A 459 -0.97 -16.95 -9.58
CA GLU A 459 -0.07 -17.32 -10.68
C GLU A 459 -0.78 -18.20 -11.73
N ASP A 460 -1.60 -19.16 -11.31
CA ASP A 460 -2.42 -20.00 -12.20
C ASP A 460 -3.43 -19.16 -13.00
N LEU A 461 -3.91 -18.09 -12.41
CA LEU A 461 -4.93 -17.20 -12.97
C LEU A 461 -4.35 -15.92 -13.59
N ARG A 462 -3.07 -15.89 -13.86
CA ARG A 462 -2.40 -14.72 -14.42
C ARG A 462 -3.05 -14.29 -15.74
N GLY A 463 -3.36 -12.99 -15.84
CA GLY A 463 -4.01 -12.41 -17.02
C GLY A 463 -5.50 -12.78 -17.17
N LYS A 464 -6.14 -13.33 -16.14
CA LYS A 464 -7.55 -13.75 -16.19
C LYS A 464 -8.47 -12.81 -15.42
N ILE A 465 -9.67 -12.68 -15.95
CA ILE A 465 -10.81 -11.97 -15.34
C ILE A 465 -11.84 -13.02 -14.92
N LEU A 466 -12.20 -12.99 -13.63
CA LEU A 466 -13.18 -13.87 -13.01
C LEU A 466 -14.45 -13.08 -12.70
N ILE A 467 -15.60 -13.71 -12.86
CA ILE A 467 -16.91 -13.12 -12.57
C ILE A 467 -17.46 -13.72 -11.27
N LYS A 468 -17.81 -12.84 -10.34
CA LYS A 468 -18.63 -13.14 -9.16
C LYS A 468 -20.05 -12.64 -9.44
N ASN A 469 -21.00 -13.53 -9.56
CA ASN A 469 -22.42 -13.22 -9.75
C ASN A 469 -23.26 -14.33 -9.16
N LYS A 470 -24.45 -13.99 -8.65
CA LYS A 470 -25.42 -14.95 -8.15
C LYS A 470 -25.76 -15.97 -9.23
N LYS A 471 -25.47 -17.23 -8.96
CA LYS A 471 -25.60 -18.33 -9.92
C LYS A 471 -26.91 -19.09 -9.70
N ASN A 472 -27.54 -19.56 -10.78
CA ASN A 472 -28.68 -20.44 -10.68
C ASN A 472 -28.26 -21.80 -10.09
N GLN A 473 -28.97 -22.27 -9.05
CA GLN A 473 -28.59 -23.50 -8.35
C GLN A 473 -29.01 -24.78 -9.11
N PHE A 474 -29.70 -24.66 -10.25
CA PHE A 474 -30.30 -25.79 -10.97
C PHE A 474 -29.50 -26.32 -12.18
N SER A 475 -28.34 -25.80 -12.51
CA SER A 475 -27.50 -26.34 -13.58
C SER A 475 -26.52 -27.39 -13.06
N GLY A 476 -27.01 -28.55 -12.68
CA GLY A 476 -26.22 -29.77 -12.67
C GLY A 476 -26.23 -30.39 -14.07
N PRO A 477 -25.18 -31.12 -14.52
CA PRO A 477 -25.20 -31.75 -15.83
C PRO A 477 -26.31 -32.77 -15.89
N THR A 478 -27.34 -32.51 -16.70
CA THR A 478 -28.33 -33.50 -17.09
C THR A 478 -27.67 -34.57 -17.91
N SER A 479 -27.38 -35.71 -17.27
CA SER A 479 -27.14 -36.95 -18.01
C SER A 479 -28.46 -37.31 -18.74
N SER A 480 -28.40 -37.27 -20.06
CA SER A 480 -29.46 -37.76 -20.91
C SER A 480 -29.70 -39.26 -20.67
N SER A 481 -30.78 -39.62 -20.01
CA SER A 481 -31.38 -40.90 -20.20
C SER A 481 -32.85 -40.66 -20.55
N LYS A 482 -33.14 -40.95 -21.79
CA LYS A 482 -34.53 -41.19 -22.25
C LYS A 482 -35.12 -42.33 -21.44
N ASP A 483 -36.24 -42.17 -20.80
CA ASP A 483 -37.26 -43.15 -20.88
C ASP A 483 -38.68 -42.57 -20.62
N THR A 484 -39.60 -43.19 -21.26
CA THR A 484 -40.96 -42.85 -21.56
C THR A 484 -41.94 -43.06 -20.39
N GLY A 485 -42.93 -42.16 -20.30
CA GLY A 485 -44.32 -42.54 -20.06
C GLY A 485 -44.84 -42.51 -18.63
N GLY A 486 -45.93 -41.77 -18.42
CA GLY A 486 -46.87 -42.04 -17.35
C GLY A 486 -47.53 -40.80 -16.75
N GLU A 487 -48.76 -40.58 -17.15
CA GLU A 487 -49.68 -39.59 -16.60
C GLU A 487 -50.02 -39.84 -15.13
N ALA A 488 -50.25 -38.79 -14.30
CA ALA A 488 -51.55 -38.44 -13.72
C ALA A 488 -51.45 -37.55 -12.46
N GLU A 489 -52.24 -36.50 -12.57
CA GLU A 489 -53.11 -35.84 -11.56
C GLU A 489 -52.60 -35.60 -10.10
N GLY A 490 -52.53 -34.35 -9.75
CA GLY A 490 -53.47 -33.61 -8.89
C GLY A 490 -53.24 -33.73 -7.38
N SER A 491 -52.88 -32.63 -6.74
CA SER A 491 -53.77 -31.94 -5.77
C SER A 491 -52.93 -31.00 -4.86
N SER A 492 -53.58 -29.89 -4.60
CA SER A 492 -53.12 -28.71 -3.86
C SER A 492 -52.97 -28.93 -2.35
N PRO A 493 -52.42 -27.98 -1.61
CA PRO A 493 -51.91 -28.13 -0.23
C PRO A 493 -52.97 -27.85 0.84
N PRO A 494 -52.70 -28.05 2.07
CA PRO A 494 -53.31 -27.21 3.08
C PRO A 494 -52.37 -26.47 4.00
N SER A 495 -52.83 -25.29 4.29
CA SER A 495 -52.53 -24.21 5.17
C SER A 495 -52.13 -24.58 6.60
N ALA A 496 -51.44 -23.59 7.19
CA ALA A 496 -50.99 -23.44 8.55
C ALA A 496 -52.02 -23.69 9.68
N PRO A 497 -51.56 -23.76 10.93
CA PRO A 497 -51.95 -22.67 11.80
C PRO A 497 -50.91 -22.10 12.71
N ALA A 498 -51.18 -20.87 13.10
CA ALA A 498 -50.52 -20.05 14.05
C ALA A 498 -50.64 -20.57 15.50
N GLY A 499 -49.65 -20.22 16.32
CA GLY A 499 -49.70 -20.48 17.75
C GLY A 499 -48.83 -19.50 18.50
N GLU A 500 -49.49 -18.74 19.30
CA GLU A 500 -49.13 -17.62 20.15
C GLU A 500 -47.92 -17.85 21.11
N GLY A 501 -47.14 -16.80 21.29
CA GLY A 501 -47.00 -15.94 22.44
C GLY A 501 -46.22 -16.50 23.66
N THR A 502 -45.21 -15.80 24.04
CA THR A 502 -45.07 -15.24 25.40
C THR A 502 -43.93 -14.24 25.52
N VAL A 503 -44.28 -13.07 26.04
CA VAL A 503 -43.46 -11.93 26.41
C VAL A 503 -42.76 -12.25 27.72
N TRP A 504 -41.45 -11.90 27.83
CA TRP A 504 -40.85 -11.50 29.11
C TRP A 504 -40.01 -10.27 28.88
N ALA A 505 -40.39 -9.21 29.60
CA ALA A 505 -39.66 -7.96 29.73
C ALA A 505 -38.59 -8.11 30.82
N GLY A 506 -37.52 -7.37 30.67
CA GLY A 506 -36.51 -7.14 31.69
C GLY A 506 -35.63 -5.98 31.26
N GLU A 507 -35.97 -4.82 31.82
CA GLU A 507 -35.21 -3.58 31.77
C GLU A 507 -33.84 -3.77 32.41
N GLU A 508 -32.81 -3.11 31.84
CA GLU A 508 -32.01 -2.13 32.57
C GLU A 508 -31.13 -1.36 31.58
N GLY A 509 -31.26 -0.06 31.68
CA GLY A 509 -30.63 0.92 30.82
C GLY A 509 -29.19 1.26 31.23
N THR A 510 -28.45 1.72 30.28
CA THR A 510 -27.37 2.70 30.48
C THR A 510 -27.45 3.73 29.39
N GLU A 511 -27.59 4.95 29.82
CA GLU A 511 -27.59 6.17 29.03
C GLU A 511 -26.27 6.32 28.28
N LEU A 512 -26.35 6.65 27.00
CA LEU A 512 -25.26 7.26 26.23
C LEU A 512 -25.77 8.60 25.73
N GLU A 513 -25.02 9.63 26.05
CA GLU A 513 -25.27 11.03 25.75
C GLU A 513 -25.42 11.25 24.24
N GLU A 514 -26.50 11.86 23.84
CA GLU A 514 -26.78 12.39 22.52
C GLU A 514 -26.07 13.75 22.39
N GLU A 515 -25.12 13.85 21.47
CA GLU A 515 -24.67 15.15 20.94
C GLU A 515 -25.63 15.57 19.83
N GLU A 516 -26.29 16.68 20.07
CA GLU A 516 -27.12 17.38 19.10
C GLU A 516 -26.29 17.87 17.90
N VAL A 517 -26.66 17.49 16.72
CA VAL A 517 -26.19 18.07 15.46
C VAL A 517 -27.34 18.90 14.88
N GLU A 518 -27.07 20.18 14.71
CA GLU A 518 -27.98 21.19 14.15
C GLU A 518 -28.40 20.82 12.71
N GLU A 519 -29.74 20.96 12.49
CA GLU A 519 -30.39 20.84 11.20
C GLU A 519 -30.05 22.04 10.30
N GLU A 520 -29.50 21.83 9.13
CA GLU A 520 -29.53 22.82 8.04
C GLU A 520 -30.22 22.21 6.78
N GLU A 521 -31.31 22.87 6.48
CA GLU A 521 -32.06 23.06 5.23
C GLU A 521 -32.22 21.89 4.22
N GLU A 522 -33.49 21.47 4.15
CA GLU A 522 -34.06 20.58 3.13
C GLU A 522 -34.08 21.27 1.74
N GLU A 523 -33.29 20.77 0.79
CA GLU A 523 -33.60 20.90 -0.63
C GLU A 523 -34.45 19.71 -1.08
N GLU A 524 -35.54 20.00 -1.82
CA GLU A 524 -36.52 19.06 -2.34
C GLU A 524 -35.88 17.83 -2.99
N SER A 525 -35.81 16.73 -2.25
CA SER A 525 -35.54 15.41 -2.81
C SER A 525 -36.82 14.79 -3.34
N GLY A 526 -36.84 14.39 -4.59
CA GLY A 526 -37.94 13.65 -5.18
C GLY A 526 -38.28 12.44 -4.31
N ASN A 527 -39.60 12.24 -4.09
CA ASN A 527 -40.20 11.22 -3.26
C ASN A 527 -39.62 9.82 -3.55
N LEU A 528 -38.70 9.38 -2.72
CA LEU A 528 -38.38 7.97 -2.51
C LEU A 528 -39.31 7.44 -1.43
N ASP A 529 -39.90 6.26 -1.67
CA ASP A 529 -40.73 5.55 -0.72
C ASP A 529 -39.90 5.25 0.55
N GLU A 530 -40.46 5.52 1.73
CA GLU A 530 -39.77 5.22 3.02
C GLU A 530 -39.39 3.74 3.14
N GLU A 531 -40.09 2.82 2.48
CA GLU A 531 -39.70 1.41 2.42
C GLU A 531 -38.44 1.18 1.59
N GLU A 532 -38.25 1.94 0.51
CA GLU A 532 -37.03 1.86 -0.30
C GLU A 532 -35.79 2.40 0.45
N ILE A 533 -35.95 3.52 1.17
CA ILE A 533 -34.92 4.07 2.03
C ILE A 533 -34.56 3.08 3.17
N LYS A 534 -35.56 2.45 3.79
CA LYS A 534 -35.35 1.42 4.80
C LYS A 534 -34.65 0.17 4.23
N LYS A 535 -34.93 -0.23 2.99
CA LYS A 535 -34.24 -1.34 2.33
C LYS A 535 -32.77 -1.00 2.02
N MET A 536 -32.49 0.22 1.60
CA MET A 536 -31.11 0.68 1.39
C MET A 536 -30.28 0.78 2.68
N GLN A 537 -30.95 1.05 3.81
CA GLN A 537 -30.35 1.12 5.14
C GLN A 537 -30.30 -0.25 5.84
N SER A 538 -30.96 -1.27 5.27
CA SER A 538 -30.90 -2.63 5.83
C SER A 538 -29.50 -3.23 5.74
N ASP A 539 -29.19 -4.17 6.63
CA ASP A 539 -27.90 -4.86 6.67
C ASP A 539 -27.54 -5.60 5.35
N GLU A 540 -28.51 -5.83 4.49
CA GLU A 540 -28.34 -6.49 3.19
C GLU A 540 -28.18 -5.49 2.02
N GLY A 541 -28.46 -4.18 2.24
CA GLY A 541 -28.43 -3.16 1.17
C GLY A 541 -29.33 -3.57 -0.01
N THR A 542 -28.89 -3.29 -1.24
CA THR A 542 -29.57 -3.73 -2.47
C THR A 542 -29.25 -5.17 -2.85
N ALA A 543 -28.25 -5.81 -2.26
CA ALA A 543 -27.82 -7.17 -2.58
C ALA A 543 -28.93 -8.22 -2.38
N GLY A 544 -29.83 -8.01 -1.43
CA GLY A 544 -31.00 -8.86 -1.22
C GLY A 544 -32.02 -8.84 -2.35
N LEU A 545 -31.94 -7.84 -3.24
CA LEU A 545 -32.83 -7.66 -4.39
C LEU A 545 -32.24 -8.22 -5.69
N GLU A 546 -31.08 -8.82 -5.65
CA GLU A 546 -30.43 -9.43 -6.82
C GLU A 546 -31.35 -10.47 -7.48
N VAL A 547 -31.48 -10.35 -8.79
CA VAL A 547 -32.22 -11.34 -9.60
C VAL A 547 -31.32 -12.57 -9.87
N THR A 548 -32.00 -13.70 -10.15
CA THR A 548 -31.29 -14.93 -10.54
C THR A 548 -30.66 -14.74 -11.92
N ALA A 549 -29.37 -15.15 -12.04
CA ALA A 549 -28.71 -15.15 -13.33
C ALA A 549 -29.29 -16.19 -14.28
N TYR A 550 -29.61 -15.78 -15.49
CA TYR A 550 -29.94 -16.69 -16.58
C TYR A 550 -28.70 -17.44 -17.06
N GLU A 551 -28.91 -18.49 -17.87
CA GLU A 551 -27.84 -19.43 -18.26
C GLU A 551 -26.62 -18.73 -18.85
N GLU A 552 -26.81 -17.74 -19.71
CA GLU A 552 -25.73 -17.03 -20.38
C GLU A 552 -24.77 -16.34 -19.38
N MET A 553 -25.32 -15.71 -18.34
CA MET A 553 -24.52 -15.09 -17.28
C MET A 553 -24.04 -16.12 -16.25
N SER A 554 -24.91 -17.06 -15.88
CA SER A 554 -24.60 -18.09 -14.89
C SER A 554 -23.41 -18.97 -15.33
N SER A 555 -23.31 -19.28 -16.61
CA SER A 555 -22.21 -20.07 -17.17
C SER A 555 -20.83 -19.44 -17.08
N LEU A 556 -20.76 -18.12 -16.88
CA LEU A 556 -19.49 -17.38 -16.72
C LEU A 556 -18.94 -17.42 -15.29
N VAL A 557 -19.74 -17.89 -14.33
CA VAL A 557 -19.37 -17.91 -12.90
C VAL A 557 -18.84 -19.28 -12.53
N ASN A 558 -17.61 -19.32 -12.04
CA ASN A 558 -16.96 -20.58 -11.64
C ASN A 558 -16.35 -20.50 -10.22
N TYR A 559 -15.17 -19.98 -10.00
CA TYR A 559 -14.47 -20.02 -8.71
C TYR A 559 -15.00 -19.10 -7.62
N ILE A 560 -15.91 -18.16 -7.95
CA ILE A 560 -16.43 -17.18 -7.01
C ILE A 560 -17.95 -17.13 -7.11
N GLN A 561 -18.58 -18.10 -6.46
CA GLN A 561 -20.02 -18.24 -6.44
C GLN A 561 -20.59 -17.66 -5.13
N PRO A 562 -21.38 -16.57 -5.17
CA PRO A 562 -22.02 -16.03 -3.98
C PRO A 562 -22.95 -17.04 -3.32
N THR A 563 -22.85 -17.15 -2.01
CA THR A 563 -23.73 -17.98 -1.19
C THR A 563 -24.14 -17.23 0.07
N LYS A 564 -25.34 -17.47 0.57
CA LYS A 564 -25.78 -16.93 1.84
C LYS A 564 -24.98 -17.62 2.96
N PHE A 565 -24.41 -16.82 3.85
CA PHE A 565 -23.74 -17.33 5.05
C PHE A 565 -24.77 -17.95 6.00
N VAL A 566 -24.56 -19.19 6.40
CA VAL A 566 -25.38 -19.91 7.37
C VAL A 566 -24.70 -19.94 8.72
N SER A 567 -23.58 -20.66 8.81
CA SER A 567 -22.70 -20.70 9.97
C SER A 567 -21.29 -21.14 9.58
N PHE A 568 -20.35 -20.97 10.47
CA PHE A 568 -18.96 -21.44 10.25
C PHE A 568 -18.90 -22.98 10.20
N GLU A 569 -19.68 -23.67 11.02
CA GLU A 569 -19.78 -25.13 11.05
C GLU A 569 -20.35 -25.67 9.73
N PHE A 570 -21.43 -25.08 9.23
CA PHE A 570 -22.01 -25.46 7.95
C PHE A 570 -21.01 -25.28 6.81
N SER A 571 -20.30 -24.18 6.79
CA SER A 571 -19.27 -23.90 5.79
C SER A 571 -18.12 -24.90 5.84
N ALA A 572 -17.69 -25.27 7.04
CA ALA A 572 -16.65 -26.27 7.25
C ALA A 572 -17.08 -27.66 6.78
N GLN A 573 -18.33 -28.07 7.05
CA GLN A 573 -18.88 -29.36 6.61
C GLN A 573 -18.98 -29.44 5.08
N LYS A 574 -19.46 -28.37 4.44
CA LYS A 574 -19.56 -28.30 2.97
C LYS A 574 -18.22 -28.20 2.28
N ASN A 575 -17.24 -27.54 2.91
CA ASN A 575 -15.87 -27.40 2.45
C ASN A 575 -15.72 -27.03 0.97
N ARG A 576 -16.50 -26.02 0.53
CA ARG A 576 -16.53 -25.54 -0.87
C ARG A 576 -15.66 -24.27 -0.99
N SER A 577 -14.46 -24.40 -1.54
CA SER A 577 -13.54 -23.28 -1.75
C SER A 577 -14.04 -22.23 -2.76
N TYR A 578 -14.86 -22.65 -3.70
CA TYR A 578 -15.36 -21.84 -4.83
C TYR A 578 -16.59 -21.00 -4.51
N VAL A 579 -17.02 -20.94 -3.26
CA VAL A 579 -18.11 -20.07 -2.80
C VAL A 579 -17.59 -18.91 -1.97
N ILE A 580 -18.31 -17.80 -2.01
CA ILE A 580 -18.00 -16.57 -1.26
C ILE A 580 -19.24 -16.10 -0.52
N SER A 581 -19.06 -15.59 0.68
CA SER A 581 -20.10 -14.82 1.39
C SER A 581 -19.71 -13.37 1.50
N SER A 582 -20.66 -12.47 1.29
CA SER A 582 -20.50 -11.04 1.48
C SER A 582 -21.17 -10.60 2.76
N PHE A 583 -20.51 -9.69 3.50
CA PHE A 583 -20.99 -9.18 4.78
C PHE A 583 -20.88 -7.66 4.79
N THR A 584 -21.89 -6.98 5.30
CA THR A 584 -21.72 -5.58 5.70
C THR A 584 -20.68 -5.47 6.80
N GLU A 585 -20.05 -4.32 6.94
CA GLU A 585 -19.06 -4.07 8.01
C GLU A 585 -19.61 -4.40 9.40
N LEU A 586 -20.89 -4.11 9.67
CA LEU A 586 -21.56 -4.39 10.94
C LEU A 586 -21.74 -5.88 11.18
N LYS A 587 -22.19 -6.61 10.16
CA LYS A 587 -22.37 -8.07 10.24
C LYS A 587 -21.04 -8.79 10.43
N ALA A 588 -20.04 -8.38 9.69
CA ALA A 588 -18.68 -8.92 9.82
C ALA A 588 -18.08 -8.63 11.19
N TYR A 589 -18.28 -7.42 11.71
CA TYR A 589 -17.84 -7.06 13.05
C TYR A 589 -18.53 -7.91 14.14
N ASP A 590 -19.83 -8.14 14.01
CA ASP A 590 -20.59 -9.00 14.95
C ASP A 590 -20.04 -10.44 14.93
N LEU A 591 -19.82 -11.01 13.75
CA LEU A 591 -19.22 -12.35 13.61
C LEU A 591 -17.80 -12.41 14.18
N LEU A 592 -16.98 -11.40 13.90
CA LEU A 592 -15.63 -11.30 14.43
C LEU A 592 -15.61 -11.21 15.95
N SER A 593 -16.51 -10.45 16.55
CA SER A 593 -16.61 -10.28 18.01
C SER A 593 -17.08 -11.54 18.71
N LYS A 594 -17.97 -12.31 18.09
CA LYS A 594 -18.56 -13.54 18.68
C LYS A 594 -17.75 -14.81 18.42
N ALA A 595 -17.08 -14.89 17.27
CA ALA A 595 -16.45 -16.10 16.79
C ALA A 595 -15.18 -15.80 15.97
N SER A 596 -14.23 -15.10 16.58
CA SER A 596 -13.02 -14.61 15.91
C SER A 596 -12.16 -15.73 15.32
N VAL A 597 -11.92 -16.80 16.08
CA VAL A 597 -11.10 -17.94 15.65
C VAL A 597 -11.78 -18.66 14.49
N GLN A 598 -13.08 -18.89 14.59
CA GLN A 598 -13.87 -19.57 13.56
C GLN A 598 -13.91 -18.72 12.27
N PHE A 599 -13.93 -17.40 12.38
CA PHE A 599 -13.89 -16.53 11.20
C PHE A 599 -12.54 -16.61 10.48
N VAL A 600 -11.44 -16.63 11.23
CA VAL A 600 -10.10 -16.87 10.66
C VAL A 600 -10.05 -18.22 9.97
N ASP A 601 -10.54 -19.27 10.59
CA ASP A 601 -10.56 -20.63 10.01
C ASP A 601 -11.44 -20.72 8.77
N TYR A 602 -12.57 -20.03 8.76
CA TYR A 602 -13.43 -19.88 7.59
C TYR A 602 -12.65 -19.31 6.39
N ASN A 603 -11.89 -18.21 6.63
CA ASN A 603 -11.11 -17.54 5.60
C ASN A 603 -9.87 -18.34 5.12
N LYS A 604 -9.51 -19.42 5.77
CA LYS A 604 -8.49 -20.36 5.28
C LYS A 604 -9.00 -21.23 4.14
N ARG A 605 -10.30 -21.48 4.08
CA ARG A 605 -10.93 -22.43 3.15
C ARG A 605 -11.66 -21.74 2.00
N GLN A 606 -12.28 -20.57 2.26
CA GLN A 606 -13.06 -19.82 1.27
C GLN A 606 -12.93 -18.34 1.48
N MET A 607 -13.39 -17.57 0.50
CA MET A 607 -13.28 -16.12 0.53
C MET A 607 -14.47 -15.47 1.23
N SER A 608 -14.24 -14.31 1.81
CA SER A 608 -15.26 -13.38 2.27
C SER A 608 -15.03 -11.99 1.69
N ARG A 609 -16.12 -11.28 1.47
CA ARG A 609 -16.13 -9.88 1.05
C ARG A 609 -16.82 -9.05 2.10
N ILE A 610 -16.18 -7.97 2.53
CA ILE A 610 -16.73 -6.99 3.47
C ILE A 610 -16.99 -5.71 2.70
N TYR A 611 -18.10 -5.05 2.97
CA TYR A 611 -18.47 -3.80 2.32
C TYR A 611 -19.08 -2.79 3.29
N PRO A 612 -19.04 -1.48 2.98
CA PRO A 612 -19.54 -0.43 3.85
C PRO A 612 -21.04 -0.57 4.11
N LYS A 613 -21.47 -0.20 5.30
CA LYS A 613 -22.90 -0.14 5.65
C LYS A 613 -23.63 0.94 4.83
N GLY A 614 -24.93 0.73 4.57
CA GLY A 614 -25.74 1.62 3.75
C GLY A 614 -25.87 3.06 4.27
N THR A 615 -25.68 3.29 5.57
CA THR A 615 -25.71 4.63 6.17
C THR A 615 -24.49 5.51 5.84
N ARG A 616 -23.45 4.97 5.20
CA ARG A 616 -22.31 5.75 4.70
C ARG A 616 -22.61 6.43 3.37
N MET A 617 -23.64 7.29 3.37
CA MET A 617 -24.13 7.99 2.18
C MET A 617 -23.09 8.94 1.56
N ASP A 618 -22.15 9.43 2.37
CA ASP A 618 -21.03 10.29 1.98
C ASP A 618 -19.87 9.51 1.34
N SER A 619 -19.99 8.21 1.16
CA SER A 619 -18.93 7.30 0.71
C SER A 619 -17.74 7.23 1.65
N SER A 620 -17.90 7.52 2.94
CA SER A 620 -16.87 7.29 3.95
C SER A 620 -16.56 5.80 4.09
N ASN A 621 -15.38 5.49 4.62
CA ASN A 621 -14.89 4.13 4.73
C ASN A 621 -14.76 3.68 6.19
N TYR A 622 -14.97 2.38 6.42
CA TYR A 622 -14.62 1.71 7.67
C TYR A 622 -13.14 1.33 7.69
N MET A 623 -12.55 1.19 8.89
CA MET A 623 -11.15 0.77 9.03
C MET A 623 -10.98 -0.70 8.59
N PRO A 624 -10.12 -0.96 7.60
CA PRO A 624 -9.97 -2.31 7.04
C PRO A 624 -9.19 -3.27 7.95
N GLN A 625 -8.33 -2.76 8.84
CA GLN A 625 -7.38 -3.54 9.62
C GLN A 625 -8.03 -4.70 10.40
N MET A 626 -9.18 -4.46 11.04
CA MET A 626 -9.84 -5.47 11.84
C MET A 626 -10.27 -6.70 11.02
N PHE A 627 -10.67 -6.47 9.77
CA PHE A 627 -11.09 -7.56 8.88
C PHE A 627 -9.89 -8.27 8.25
N TRP A 628 -8.80 -7.56 8.00
CA TRP A 628 -7.53 -8.23 7.65
C TRP A 628 -7.02 -9.09 8.81
N ASN A 629 -7.18 -8.65 10.04
CA ASN A 629 -6.86 -9.45 11.22
C ASN A 629 -7.67 -10.75 11.29
N ALA A 630 -8.87 -10.75 10.74
CA ALA A 630 -9.71 -11.96 10.61
C ALA A 630 -9.39 -12.82 9.37
N GLY A 631 -8.46 -12.37 8.52
CA GLY A 631 -8.09 -13.06 7.29
C GLY A 631 -9.04 -12.83 6.12
N CYS A 632 -9.95 -11.86 6.20
CA CYS A 632 -10.87 -11.51 5.11
C CYS A 632 -10.07 -11.05 3.88
N GLN A 633 -10.38 -11.62 2.73
CA GLN A 633 -9.65 -11.37 1.50
C GLN A 633 -10.07 -10.06 0.84
N MET A 634 -11.36 -9.86 0.61
CA MET A 634 -11.92 -8.71 -0.11
C MET A 634 -12.58 -7.74 0.84
N VAL A 635 -11.78 -6.86 1.42
CA VAL A 635 -12.23 -5.76 2.30
C VAL A 635 -12.45 -4.54 1.42
N ALA A 636 -13.68 -4.41 0.89
CA ALA A 636 -14.01 -3.45 -0.13
C ALA A 636 -14.24 -2.04 0.44
N LEU A 637 -13.63 -1.05 -0.20
CA LEU A 637 -13.66 0.35 0.20
C LEU A 637 -14.12 1.25 -0.95
N ASN A 638 -14.62 2.43 -0.59
CA ASN A 638 -14.98 3.49 -1.53
C ASN A 638 -13.71 4.24 -1.96
N PHE A 639 -13.22 3.98 -3.17
CA PHE A 639 -11.96 4.51 -3.67
C PHE A 639 -12.01 5.99 -4.03
N GLN A 640 -13.19 6.55 -4.21
CA GLN A 640 -13.38 7.99 -4.44
C GLN A 640 -13.11 8.85 -3.19
N THR A 641 -13.07 8.25 -2.00
CA THR A 641 -12.91 8.95 -0.73
C THR A 641 -11.55 8.60 -0.11
N MET A 642 -10.64 9.57 -0.06
CA MET A 642 -9.28 9.41 0.46
C MET A 642 -9.21 9.73 1.97
N ASP A 643 -10.11 9.14 2.75
CA ASP A 643 -10.09 9.16 4.21
C ASP A 643 -9.03 8.19 4.79
N LEU A 644 -8.82 8.21 6.09
CA LEU A 644 -7.78 7.42 6.73
C LEU A 644 -7.86 5.91 6.40
N PRO A 645 -9.03 5.26 6.39
CA PRO A 645 -9.13 3.86 5.98
C PRO A 645 -8.61 3.61 4.56
N MET A 646 -8.97 4.49 3.62
CA MET A 646 -8.51 4.37 2.23
C MET A 646 -7.03 4.69 2.09
N GLN A 647 -6.52 5.65 2.86
CA GLN A 647 -5.08 5.95 2.93
C GLN A 647 -4.28 4.73 3.39
N GLN A 648 -4.76 4.01 4.39
CA GLN A 648 -4.14 2.77 4.86
C GLN A 648 -4.17 1.70 3.76
N ASN A 649 -5.29 1.52 3.10
CA ASN A 649 -5.43 0.54 2.01
C ASN A 649 -4.46 0.82 0.86
N MET A 650 -4.38 2.07 0.41
CA MET A 650 -3.45 2.48 -0.65
C MET A 650 -1.99 2.23 -0.28
N ALA A 651 -1.62 2.56 0.95
CA ALA A 651 -0.25 2.41 1.43
C ALA A 651 0.17 0.95 1.57
N VAL A 652 -0.69 0.11 2.12
CA VAL A 652 -0.40 -1.33 2.34
C VAL A 652 -0.28 -2.07 1.00
N PHE A 653 -1.19 -1.83 0.06
CA PHE A 653 -1.18 -2.48 -1.24
C PHE A 653 -0.17 -1.90 -2.26
N GLU A 654 0.58 -0.87 -1.89
CA GLU A 654 1.75 -0.41 -2.66
C GLU A 654 2.87 -1.47 -2.69
N PHE A 655 2.99 -2.27 -1.64
CA PHE A 655 4.01 -3.31 -1.47
C PHE A 655 3.68 -4.57 -2.27
N ASN A 656 4.64 -5.48 -2.34
CA ASN A 656 4.55 -6.69 -3.17
C ASN A 656 4.29 -6.37 -4.66
N GLY A 657 5.03 -5.40 -5.18
CA GLY A 657 4.99 -5.02 -6.60
C GLY A 657 3.70 -4.36 -7.06
N GLN A 658 2.91 -3.79 -6.13
CA GLN A 658 1.58 -3.24 -6.43
C GLN A 658 0.71 -4.26 -7.18
N SER A 659 0.87 -5.53 -6.83
CA SER A 659 0.17 -6.65 -7.48
C SER A 659 -1.32 -6.71 -7.15
N GLY A 660 -1.73 -6.06 -6.07
CA GLY A 660 -3.08 -6.13 -5.52
C GLY A 660 -3.35 -7.36 -4.64
N TYR A 661 -2.31 -8.16 -4.41
CA TYR A 661 -2.36 -9.37 -3.59
C TYR A 661 -1.26 -9.34 -2.54
N LEU A 662 -1.62 -9.58 -1.28
CA LEU A 662 -0.69 -9.72 -0.17
C LEU A 662 -0.91 -11.07 0.50
N LEU A 663 0.13 -11.90 0.57
CA LEU A 663 0.04 -13.21 1.18
C LEU A 663 -0.22 -13.07 2.68
N LYS A 664 -1.23 -13.75 3.19
CA LYS A 664 -1.55 -13.81 4.62
C LYS A 664 -0.47 -14.55 5.39
N HIS A 665 -0.30 -14.23 6.66
CA HIS A 665 0.58 -14.98 7.55
C HIS A 665 0.20 -16.47 7.56
N GLU A 666 1.17 -17.35 7.72
CA GLU A 666 0.94 -18.81 7.67
C GLU A 666 -0.12 -19.29 8.67
N PHE A 667 -0.27 -18.65 9.84
CA PHE A 667 -1.30 -18.99 10.83
C PHE A 667 -2.71 -18.68 10.37
N MET A 668 -2.85 -17.81 9.37
CA MET A 668 -4.12 -17.50 8.72
C MET A 668 -4.36 -18.36 7.47
N ARG A 669 -3.47 -19.29 7.15
CA ARG A 669 -3.53 -20.18 5.98
C ARG A 669 -3.51 -21.66 6.36
N ARG A 670 -2.72 -22.05 7.35
CA ARG A 670 -2.52 -23.45 7.76
C ARG A 670 -3.68 -23.95 8.61
N PRO A 671 -4.24 -25.12 8.27
CA PRO A 671 -5.36 -25.70 9.03
C PRO A 671 -4.95 -26.23 10.42
N ASP A 672 -3.65 -26.53 10.64
CA ASP A 672 -3.12 -27.04 11.91
C ASP A 672 -2.77 -25.92 12.90
N LYS A 673 -2.93 -24.65 12.54
CA LYS A 673 -2.67 -23.50 13.38
C LYS A 673 -3.95 -22.78 13.74
N GLN A 674 -4.03 -22.29 14.98
CA GLN A 674 -5.11 -21.41 15.43
C GLN A 674 -4.58 -19.99 15.58
N PHE A 675 -5.38 -19.03 15.18
CA PHE A 675 -5.09 -17.62 15.37
C PHE A 675 -6.31 -16.90 15.91
N ASN A 676 -6.15 -16.27 17.08
CA ASN A 676 -7.16 -15.39 17.66
C ASN A 676 -6.73 -13.94 17.49
N PRO A 677 -7.41 -13.14 16.65
CA PRO A 677 -7.06 -11.74 16.46
C PRO A 677 -7.24 -10.86 17.72
N PHE A 678 -7.97 -11.32 18.72
CA PHE A 678 -8.13 -10.63 20.00
C PHE A 678 -7.20 -11.11 21.10
N SER A 679 -6.23 -11.96 20.79
CA SER A 679 -5.24 -12.39 21.76
C SER A 679 -4.45 -11.19 22.29
N VAL A 680 -4.26 -11.14 23.60
CA VAL A 680 -3.42 -10.14 24.28
C VAL A 680 -2.08 -10.72 24.69
N ASP A 681 -1.94 -12.02 24.60
CA ASP A 681 -0.74 -12.77 24.92
C ASP A 681 0.04 -13.13 23.66
N ARG A 682 1.23 -13.67 23.89
CA ARG A 682 2.09 -14.15 22.82
C ARG A 682 1.37 -15.15 21.91
N ILE A 683 1.52 -14.97 20.61
CA ILE A 683 0.98 -15.84 19.59
C ILE A 683 2.01 -16.94 19.30
N ASP A 684 1.81 -18.12 19.84
CA ASP A 684 2.63 -19.34 19.65
C ASP A 684 4.12 -19.03 19.40
N VAL A 685 4.66 -19.43 18.26
CA VAL A 685 6.07 -19.22 17.87
C VAL A 685 6.34 -17.84 17.24
N VAL A 686 5.35 -16.96 17.12
CA VAL A 686 5.56 -15.62 16.59
C VAL A 686 6.32 -14.78 17.62
N VAL A 687 7.45 -14.22 17.20
CA VAL A 687 8.21 -13.29 18.02
C VAL A 687 7.60 -11.90 17.88
N ALA A 688 7.04 -11.40 18.97
CA ALA A 688 6.56 -10.02 19.03
C ALA A 688 7.74 -9.04 18.90
N THR A 689 7.47 -7.87 18.35
CA THR A 689 8.49 -6.84 18.10
C THR A 689 8.24 -5.64 18.99
N THR A 690 9.33 -5.10 19.55
CA THR A 690 9.38 -3.76 20.13
C THR A 690 9.89 -2.80 19.08
N LEU A 691 9.09 -1.80 18.74
CA LEU A 691 9.44 -0.72 17.85
C LEU A 691 9.58 0.58 18.64
N SER A 692 10.73 1.22 18.52
CA SER A 692 10.99 2.56 19.06
C SER A 692 11.20 3.53 17.91
N ILE A 693 10.47 4.64 17.91
CA ILE A 693 10.63 5.73 16.96
C ILE A 693 10.89 7.04 17.71
N THR A 694 11.96 7.73 17.34
CA THR A 694 12.24 9.10 17.78
C THR A 694 12.01 10.04 16.61
N VAL A 695 11.10 10.98 16.76
CA VAL A 695 10.90 12.07 15.80
C VAL A 695 11.86 13.19 16.16
N ILE A 696 12.87 13.40 15.31
CA ILE A 696 13.98 14.32 15.61
C ILE A 696 13.70 15.69 15.05
N SER A 697 13.45 15.80 13.73
CA SER A 697 13.28 17.07 13.04
C SER A 697 12.41 16.93 11.80
N GLY A 698 12.00 18.05 11.25
CA GLY A 698 11.32 18.14 9.97
C GLY A 698 12.05 19.08 9.01
N GLN A 699 11.82 18.90 7.72
CA GLN A 699 12.40 19.73 6.67
C GLN A 699 11.30 20.13 5.69
N PHE A 700 11.17 21.42 5.45
CA PHE A 700 10.23 21.98 4.47
C PHE A 700 8.78 21.47 4.64
N LEU A 701 8.28 21.47 5.87
CA LEU A 701 7.00 20.85 6.22
C LEU A 701 5.78 21.59 5.71
N SER A 702 5.88 22.89 5.47
CA SER A 702 4.78 23.73 4.96
C SER A 702 5.32 24.86 4.09
N GLU A 703 4.48 25.34 3.18
CA GLU A 703 4.72 26.54 2.38
C GLU A 703 4.56 27.84 3.20
N ARG A 704 4.05 27.73 4.42
CA ARG A 704 3.85 28.85 5.36
C ARG A 704 4.68 28.65 6.63
N SER A 705 5.04 29.73 7.27
CA SER A 705 5.67 29.71 8.60
C SER A 705 4.62 29.35 9.66
N VAL A 706 4.58 28.07 10.02
CA VAL A 706 3.58 27.51 10.93
C VAL A 706 4.24 26.63 11.98
N ARG A 707 3.54 26.45 13.10
CA ARG A 707 3.91 25.45 14.10
C ARG A 707 3.34 24.10 13.72
N THR A 708 4.11 23.05 13.95
CA THR A 708 3.77 21.68 13.55
C THR A 708 3.96 20.70 14.69
N TYR A 709 3.26 19.59 14.61
CA TYR A 709 3.45 18.43 15.46
C TYR A 709 3.35 17.15 14.63
N VAL A 710 3.86 16.06 15.18
CA VAL A 710 3.86 14.75 14.51
C VAL A 710 3.05 13.76 15.31
N GLU A 711 2.14 13.07 14.65
CA GLU A 711 1.41 11.92 15.19
C GLU A 711 2.02 10.63 14.69
N VAL A 712 2.23 9.69 15.59
CA VAL A 712 2.71 8.35 15.26
C VAL A 712 1.68 7.35 15.73
N GLU A 713 1.16 6.56 14.82
CA GLU A 713 0.08 5.61 15.08
C GLU A 713 0.42 4.23 14.52
N LEU A 714 0.11 3.20 15.30
CA LEU A 714 0.26 1.81 14.91
C LEU A 714 -1.11 1.22 14.58
N PHE A 715 -1.21 0.64 13.39
CA PHE A 715 -2.33 -0.21 12.98
C PHE A 715 -1.90 -1.67 13.09
N GLY A 716 -2.63 -2.46 13.84
CA GLY A 716 -2.29 -3.86 14.09
C GLY A 716 -3.40 -4.58 14.82
N LEU A 717 -3.02 -5.52 15.68
CA LEU A 717 -3.98 -6.29 16.48
C LEU A 717 -4.55 -5.45 17.63
N PRO A 718 -5.81 -5.70 18.03
CA PRO A 718 -6.42 -5.05 19.19
C PRO A 718 -5.62 -5.24 20.49
N GLY A 719 -4.90 -6.34 20.64
CA GLY A 719 -4.08 -6.65 21.81
C GLY A 719 -2.74 -5.91 21.89
N ASP A 720 -2.36 -5.16 20.86
CA ASP A 720 -1.14 -4.35 20.91
C ASP A 720 -1.30 -3.24 21.95
N PRO A 721 -0.29 -2.98 22.83
CA PRO A 721 -0.49 -2.16 24.03
C PRO A 721 -0.87 -0.72 23.69
N LYS A 722 0.06 0.11 23.30
CA LYS A 722 -0.20 1.51 22.97
C LYS A 722 -0.11 1.72 21.46
N ARG A 723 -1.10 2.41 20.89
CA ARG A 723 -1.22 2.56 19.44
C ARG A 723 -0.95 3.96 18.92
N ARG A 724 -0.91 4.97 19.77
CA ARG A 724 -0.82 6.35 19.32
C ARG A 724 0.05 7.20 20.24
N TYR A 725 0.93 7.99 19.61
CA TYR A 725 1.75 9.01 20.22
C TYR A 725 1.62 10.33 19.45
N ARG A 726 1.92 11.39 20.12
CA ARG A 726 1.94 12.74 19.54
C ARG A 726 3.09 13.53 20.12
N THR A 727 3.87 14.22 19.29
CA THR A 727 4.89 15.17 19.78
C THR A 727 4.20 16.41 20.35
N LYS A 728 4.95 17.18 21.12
CA LYS A 728 4.58 18.57 21.41
C LYS A 728 4.56 19.37 20.11
N LEU A 729 3.85 20.49 20.17
CA LEU A 729 3.88 21.45 19.07
C LEU A 729 5.31 22.03 18.96
N SER A 730 5.79 22.28 17.76
CA SER A 730 7.10 22.87 17.55
C SER A 730 7.21 24.23 18.27
N PRO A 731 8.37 24.57 18.85
CA PRO A 731 8.50 25.75 19.72
C PRO A 731 8.29 27.09 19.01
N SER A 732 8.47 27.11 17.69
CA SER A 732 8.31 28.31 16.88
C SER A 732 7.59 28.03 15.57
N THR A 733 7.22 29.08 14.83
CA THR A 733 6.62 28.99 13.50
C THR A 733 7.63 28.64 12.40
N ASN A 734 8.68 27.93 12.73
CA ASN A 734 9.69 27.47 11.76
C ASN A 734 9.25 26.15 11.12
N SER A 735 8.77 26.18 9.89
CA SER A 735 8.41 24.99 9.11
C SER A 735 9.53 24.49 8.19
N ILE A 736 10.65 25.22 8.11
CA ILE A 736 11.80 24.82 7.26
C ILE A 736 12.63 23.72 7.92
N ASN A 737 12.97 23.88 9.20
CA ASN A 737 13.79 22.92 9.93
C ASN A 737 13.47 22.85 11.43
N PRO A 738 12.20 22.61 11.83
CA PRO A 738 11.85 22.42 13.23
C PRO A 738 12.56 21.20 13.81
N VAL A 739 12.97 21.29 15.07
CA VAL A 739 13.57 20.20 15.84
C VAL A 739 12.73 19.96 17.08
N TRP A 740 12.32 18.70 17.30
CA TRP A 740 11.63 18.29 18.51
C TRP A 740 12.64 17.62 19.46
N LYS A 741 12.45 17.86 20.74
CA LYS A 741 13.21 17.21 21.82
C LYS A 741 12.27 16.31 22.60
N GLU A 742 11.89 15.22 21.96
CA GLU A 742 10.98 14.22 22.51
C GLU A 742 11.73 12.96 22.89
N GLU A 743 11.25 12.28 23.93
CA GLU A 743 11.66 10.93 24.22
C GLU A 743 11.18 9.98 23.12
N PRO A 744 11.84 8.85 22.92
CA PRO A 744 11.39 7.85 21.95
C PRO A 744 9.97 7.37 22.23
N PHE A 745 9.18 7.24 21.19
CA PHE A 745 7.87 6.59 21.25
C PHE A 745 8.05 5.08 21.12
N VAL A 746 7.64 4.33 22.14
CA VAL A 746 7.89 2.89 22.20
C VAL A 746 6.59 2.11 22.10
N PHE A 747 6.51 1.26 21.09
CA PHE A 747 5.48 0.23 20.92
C PHE A 747 6.07 -1.10 21.40
N GLU A 748 5.84 -1.44 22.65
CA GLU A 748 6.63 -2.48 23.35
C GLU A 748 6.37 -3.91 22.86
N LYS A 749 5.15 -4.21 22.42
CA LYS A 749 4.74 -5.57 22.14
C LYS A 749 3.82 -5.61 20.92
N ILE A 750 4.40 -5.52 19.74
CA ILE A 750 3.64 -5.73 18.50
C ILE A 750 3.54 -7.23 18.30
N LEU A 751 2.35 -7.78 18.52
CA LEU A 751 2.13 -9.24 18.59
C LEU A 751 2.34 -9.92 17.24
N MET A 752 1.89 -9.30 16.15
CA MET A 752 2.04 -9.82 14.80
C MET A 752 2.55 -8.72 13.86
N PRO A 753 3.87 -8.54 13.79
CA PRO A 753 4.46 -7.47 12.97
C PRO A 753 4.09 -7.56 11.48
N GLU A 754 3.85 -8.75 10.96
CA GLU A 754 3.46 -8.94 9.55
C GLU A 754 2.10 -8.35 9.19
N LEU A 755 1.21 -8.16 10.18
CA LEU A 755 -0.10 -7.50 10.00
C LEU A 755 -0.09 -6.02 10.39
N ALA A 756 1.02 -5.50 10.90
CA ALA A 756 1.06 -4.17 11.46
C ALA A 756 1.66 -3.15 10.49
N SER A 757 1.17 -1.91 10.57
CA SER A 757 1.68 -0.77 9.81
C SER A 757 1.86 0.43 10.73
N LEU A 758 2.88 1.24 10.45
CA LEU A 758 3.18 2.47 11.18
C LEU A 758 2.77 3.67 10.32
N ARG A 759 1.95 4.55 10.87
CA ARG A 759 1.62 5.84 10.28
C ARG A 759 2.37 6.94 11.01
N VAL A 760 3.09 7.77 10.27
CA VAL A 760 3.75 8.97 10.75
C VAL A 760 3.17 10.15 9.99
N ALA A 761 2.46 11.05 10.67
CA ALA A 761 1.74 12.15 10.06
C ALA A 761 2.18 13.48 10.65
N VAL A 762 2.38 14.47 9.79
CA VAL A 762 2.69 15.85 10.17
C VAL A 762 1.43 16.70 10.08
N MET A 763 1.13 17.39 11.17
CA MET A 763 -0.04 18.24 11.32
C MET A 763 0.38 19.67 11.64
N GLU A 764 -0.32 20.62 11.07
CA GLU A 764 -0.23 22.03 11.47
C GLU A 764 -1.04 22.28 12.74
N GLU A 765 -0.66 23.29 13.53
CA GLU A 765 -1.47 23.78 14.66
C GLU A 765 -2.91 24.03 14.20
N GLY A 766 -3.88 23.50 14.94
CA GLY A 766 -5.29 23.46 14.53
C GLY A 766 -5.70 22.21 13.76
N ASN A 767 -4.86 21.18 13.82
CA ASN A 767 -5.13 19.82 13.27
C ASN A 767 -5.23 19.75 11.74
N LYS A 768 -4.63 20.69 11.03
CA LYS A 768 -4.57 20.61 9.57
C LYS A 768 -3.50 19.63 9.11
N PHE A 769 -3.87 18.68 8.28
CA PHE A 769 -2.97 17.70 7.68
C PHE A 769 -1.98 18.36 6.71
N LEU A 770 -0.70 18.00 6.82
CA LEU A 770 0.37 18.47 5.91
C LEU A 770 0.95 17.34 5.06
N GLY A 771 1.07 16.16 5.59
CA GLY A 771 1.59 15.01 4.90
C GLY A 771 1.82 13.84 5.84
N HIS A 772 1.93 12.64 5.30
CA HIS A 772 2.18 11.44 6.09
C HIS A 772 2.91 10.35 5.28
N ARG A 773 3.25 9.30 5.97
CA ARG A 773 3.63 8.02 5.36
C ARG A 773 3.08 6.88 6.22
N ILE A 774 2.51 5.87 5.56
CA ILE A 774 2.12 4.62 6.19
C ILE A 774 3.01 3.51 5.63
N ILE A 775 3.68 2.77 6.50
CA ILE A 775 4.65 1.74 6.10
C ILE A 775 4.40 0.47 6.91
N PRO A 776 4.28 -0.70 6.27
CA PRO A 776 4.28 -1.97 6.98
C PRO A 776 5.54 -2.13 7.85
N ILE A 777 5.37 -2.65 9.05
CA ILE A 777 6.50 -2.81 10.01
C ILE A 777 7.64 -3.62 9.39
N ASN A 778 7.34 -4.66 8.62
CA ASN A 778 8.33 -5.50 7.97
C ASN A 778 9.09 -4.83 6.82
N ALA A 779 8.63 -3.68 6.37
CA ALA A 779 9.28 -2.89 5.32
C ALA A 779 10.11 -1.73 5.87
N LEU A 780 10.18 -1.55 7.18
CA LEU A 780 11.00 -0.53 7.84
C LEU A 780 12.44 -1.00 8.01
N ASN A 781 13.38 -0.07 7.85
CA ASN A 781 14.79 -0.25 8.20
C ASN A 781 15.11 0.48 9.51
N SER A 782 15.89 -0.16 10.39
CA SER A 782 16.40 0.49 11.60
C SER A 782 17.41 1.57 11.27
N GLY A 783 17.55 2.56 12.14
CA GLY A 783 18.55 3.61 12.06
C GLY A 783 17.97 5.02 11.88
N TYR A 784 18.87 5.95 11.60
CA TYR A 784 18.53 7.33 11.26
C TYR A 784 18.13 7.43 9.80
N HIS A 785 16.92 7.91 9.53
CA HIS A 785 16.39 7.99 8.18
C HIS A 785 15.62 9.28 7.94
N HIS A 786 15.63 9.72 6.68
CA HIS A 786 14.70 10.71 6.19
C HIS A 786 13.43 10.00 5.72
N LEU A 787 12.28 10.41 6.24
CA LEU A 787 10.97 9.93 5.84
C LEU A 787 10.31 10.99 4.96
N CYS A 788 10.30 10.78 3.66
CA CYS A 788 9.62 11.66 2.70
C CYS A 788 8.11 11.47 2.82
N LEU A 789 7.38 12.58 2.84
CA LEU A 789 5.94 12.57 3.08
C LEU A 789 5.14 12.45 1.79
N HIS A 790 3.99 11.78 1.89
CA HIS A 790 3.02 11.60 0.85
C HIS A 790 1.69 12.32 1.19
N SER A 791 0.89 12.60 0.16
CA SER A 791 -0.46 13.09 0.29
C SER A 791 -1.43 11.99 0.76
N GLU A 792 -2.70 12.34 0.97
CA GLU A 792 -3.77 11.40 1.32
C GLU A 792 -3.97 10.31 0.25
N SER A 793 -3.73 10.62 -1.02
CA SER A 793 -3.77 9.65 -2.12
C SER A 793 -2.47 8.88 -2.34
N ASN A 794 -1.57 8.89 -1.35
CA ASN A 794 -0.27 8.21 -1.35
C ASN A 794 0.69 8.68 -2.47
N MET A 795 0.56 9.93 -2.89
CA MET A 795 1.47 10.54 -3.86
C MET A 795 2.57 11.32 -3.15
N PRO A 796 3.84 11.25 -3.60
CA PRO A 796 4.94 11.96 -2.94
C PRO A 796 4.75 13.48 -3.04
N LEU A 797 5.02 14.18 -1.94
CA LEU A 797 4.94 15.64 -1.86
C LEU A 797 6.24 16.36 -2.23
N THR A 798 7.30 15.66 -2.47
CA THR A 798 8.64 16.12 -2.85
C THR A 798 9.39 16.89 -1.77
N MET A 799 8.86 18.05 -1.33
CA MET A 799 9.55 18.96 -0.39
C MET A 799 9.58 18.46 1.05
N PRO A 800 8.43 18.11 1.69
CA PRO A 800 8.43 17.81 3.12
C PRO A 800 9.03 16.45 3.44
N ALA A 801 9.84 16.42 4.46
CA ALA A 801 10.38 15.19 5.04
C ALA A 801 10.52 15.31 6.56
N LEU A 802 10.55 14.17 7.24
CA LEU A 802 10.94 14.06 8.63
C LEU A 802 12.29 13.36 8.72
N PHE A 803 13.06 13.70 9.75
CA PHE A 803 14.24 12.98 10.15
C PHE A 803 13.94 12.24 11.45
N ILE A 804 14.07 10.90 11.42
CA ILE A 804 13.64 10.01 12.47
C ILE A 804 14.74 9.01 12.82
N PHE A 805 14.66 8.43 14.01
CA PHE A 805 15.44 7.27 14.40
C PHE A 805 14.51 6.11 14.71
N LEU A 806 14.74 4.97 14.06
CA LEU A 806 13.99 3.74 14.22
C LEU A 806 14.86 2.66 14.85
N GLU A 807 14.36 2.03 15.89
CA GLU A 807 15.00 0.85 16.49
C GLU A 807 13.97 -0.26 16.65
N MET A 808 14.28 -1.43 16.14
CA MET A 808 13.45 -2.62 16.27
C MET A 808 14.20 -3.69 17.01
N LYS A 809 13.54 -4.32 17.99
CA LYS A 809 14.07 -5.41 18.82
C LYS A 809 13.01 -6.49 18.97
N ASP A 810 13.45 -7.72 19.18
CA ASP A 810 12.55 -8.76 19.63
C ASP A 810 12.04 -8.43 21.03
N TYR A 811 10.73 -8.61 21.26
CA TYR A 811 10.14 -8.38 22.57
C TYR A 811 10.54 -9.50 23.52
N ILE A 812 11.13 -9.11 24.66
CA ILE A 812 11.48 -10.01 25.76
C ILE A 812 10.66 -9.57 26.98
N PRO A 813 9.77 -10.44 27.52
CA PRO A 813 9.05 -10.12 28.74
C PRO A 813 10.00 -9.72 29.87
N GLY A 814 9.65 -8.69 30.66
CA GLY A 814 10.51 -8.12 31.68
C GLY A 814 10.99 -9.15 32.72
N ALA A 815 10.13 -10.12 33.04
CA ALA A 815 10.49 -11.24 33.95
C ALA A 815 11.61 -12.15 33.40
N TRP A 816 11.88 -12.13 32.09
CA TRP A 816 12.88 -12.95 31.42
C TRP A 816 14.12 -12.17 30.99
N ALA A 817 14.07 -10.84 31.00
CA ALA A 817 15.16 -10.00 30.51
C ALA A 817 16.47 -10.24 31.26
N ASP A 818 16.41 -10.30 32.59
CA ASP A 818 17.58 -10.55 33.44
C ASP A 818 18.11 -12.00 33.29
N LEU A 819 17.21 -12.96 33.10
CA LEU A 819 17.57 -14.35 32.83
C LEU A 819 18.27 -14.50 31.48
N THR A 820 17.76 -13.82 30.46
CA THR A 820 18.34 -13.84 29.11
C THR A 820 19.75 -13.22 29.09
N VAL A 821 19.98 -12.13 29.82
CA VAL A 821 21.28 -11.50 30.00
C VAL A 821 22.23 -12.43 30.76
N ALA A 822 21.75 -13.10 31.80
CA ALA A 822 22.52 -14.07 32.60
C ALA A 822 22.95 -15.28 31.75
N LEU A 823 22.07 -15.78 30.87
CA LEU A 823 22.37 -16.91 29.99
C LEU A 823 23.26 -16.55 28.82
N ALA A 824 23.13 -15.34 28.27
CA ALA A 824 23.99 -14.85 27.19
C ALA A 824 25.43 -14.55 27.64
N ASN A 825 25.60 -14.16 28.92
CA ASN A 825 26.93 -13.79 29.47
C ASN A 825 27.03 -14.12 30.96
N PRO A 826 27.04 -15.40 31.32
CA PRO A 826 26.95 -15.82 32.74
C PRO A 826 28.08 -15.23 33.61
N ILE A 827 29.31 -15.20 33.10
CA ILE A 827 30.48 -14.69 33.86
C ILE A 827 30.34 -13.20 34.15
N LYS A 828 29.86 -12.40 33.17
CA LYS A 828 29.67 -10.97 33.34
C LYS A 828 28.47 -10.63 34.24
N PHE A 829 27.46 -11.44 34.21
CA PHE A 829 26.27 -11.28 35.05
C PHE A 829 26.57 -11.53 36.53
N PHE A 830 27.29 -12.64 36.85
CA PHE A 830 27.64 -12.99 38.21
C PHE A 830 28.77 -12.12 38.80
N SER A 831 29.61 -11.53 37.96
CA SER A 831 30.69 -10.62 38.44
C SER A 831 30.19 -9.18 38.68
N ALA A 832 29.01 -8.82 38.24
CA ALA A 832 28.62 -7.43 38.24
C ALA A 832 27.82 -6.91 39.44
N HIS A 833 27.27 -7.70 40.38
CA HIS A 833 26.66 -7.23 41.66
C HIS A 833 25.89 -8.28 42.45
N ASP A 834 26.11 -8.32 43.77
CA ASP A 834 25.27 -9.04 44.79
C ASP A 834 23.81 -8.59 44.81
N THR A 835 23.52 -7.36 44.39
CA THR A 835 22.12 -6.82 44.31
C THR A 835 21.31 -7.38 43.15
N LYS A 836 21.89 -7.91 42.09
CA LYS A 836 21.17 -8.51 40.97
C LYS A 836 20.80 -9.96 41.22
N SER A 837 21.51 -10.66 42.11
CA SER A 837 21.19 -12.02 42.50
C SER A 837 19.88 -12.10 43.29
N VAL A 838 19.53 -11.06 44.05
CA VAL A 838 18.25 -10.94 44.75
C VAL A 838 17.11 -10.76 43.83
N LYS A 839 17.25 -9.86 42.83
CA LYS A 839 16.22 -9.65 41.76
C LYS A 839 15.99 -10.88 40.87
N LEU A 840 17.06 -11.66 40.61
CA LEU A 840 16.94 -12.91 39.87
C LEU A 840 16.16 -13.98 40.68
N LYS A 841 16.40 -14.04 41.98
CA LYS A 841 15.62 -14.94 42.89
C LYS A 841 14.15 -14.50 42.98
N GLU A 842 13.87 -13.20 43.01
CA GLU A 842 12.51 -12.66 42.99
C GLU A 842 11.82 -12.94 41.66
N ALA A 843 12.53 -12.75 40.50
CA ALA A 843 12.00 -13.07 39.18
C ALA A 843 11.74 -14.58 38.98
N MET A 844 12.60 -15.44 39.55
CA MET A 844 12.40 -16.89 39.53
C MET A 844 11.29 -17.36 40.50
N GLY A 845 11.03 -16.63 41.56
CA GLY A 845 9.93 -16.89 42.49
C GLY A 845 8.55 -16.51 42.01
N GLY A 846 8.48 -15.69 40.94
CA GLY A 846 7.23 -15.28 40.29
C GLY A 846 6.83 -16.17 39.11
N LEU A 847 7.56 -17.21 38.81
CA LEU A 847 7.18 -18.20 37.79
C LEU A 847 6.01 -19.06 38.24
N PRO A 848 5.05 -19.40 37.39
CA PRO A 848 3.94 -20.27 37.77
C PRO A 848 4.45 -21.62 38.29
N GLU A 849 3.76 -22.18 39.28
CA GLU A 849 4.11 -23.37 40.06
C GLU A 849 4.32 -24.70 39.27
N LYS A 850 4.38 -24.64 37.97
CA LYS A 850 4.85 -25.74 37.11
C LYS A 850 6.08 -25.30 36.34
N PRO A 851 7.26 -25.41 36.95
CA PRO A 851 8.49 -25.24 36.18
C PRO A 851 8.62 -26.36 35.17
N PHE A 852 9.12 -26.01 33.98
CA PHE A 852 9.77 -26.99 33.12
C PHE A 852 10.70 -27.83 33.97
N PRO A 853 10.72 -29.20 33.85
CA PRO A 853 11.61 -30.03 34.60
C PRO A 853 13.05 -29.67 34.26
N LEU A 854 13.64 -28.81 35.05
CA LEU A 854 15.07 -28.79 35.23
C LEU A 854 15.44 -30.14 35.81
N ALA A 855 16.18 -30.93 35.08
CA ALA A 855 16.76 -32.17 35.56
C ALA A 855 17.43 -31.88 36.89
N SER A 856 16.86 -32.37 37.96
CA SER A 856 17.46 -32.29 39.27
C SER A 856 18.75 -33.11 39.23
N PRO A 857 19.85 -32.67 39.82
CA PRO A 857 20.98 -33.52 40.06
C PRO A 857 20.52 -34.56 41.07
N VAL A 858 20.47 -35.82 40.66
CA VAL A 858 20.24 -36.94 41.55
C VAL A 858 21.45 -36.97 42.51
N ALA A 859 21.17 -36.64 43.75
CA ALA A 859 22.10 -36.96 44.83
C ALA A 859 22.14 -38.46 44.97
N SER A 860 23.24 -39.07 44.50
CA SER A 860 23.55 -40.47 44.73
C SER A 860 23.89 -40.64 46.21
N GLN A 861 22.99 -41.33 46.95
CA GLN A 861 23.41 -42.04 48.13
C GLN A 861 23.98 -43.38 47.68
N VAL A 862 25.26 -43.53 47.94
CA VAL A 862 26.01 -44.75 47.80
C VAL A 862 25.62 -45.65 48.93
N ASN A 863 25.25 -46.90 48.66
CA ASN A 863 25.59 -48.02 49.51
C ASN A 863 25.70 -49.31 48.68
N GLY A 864 26.94 -49.73 48.60
CA GLY A 864 27.44 -51.00 48.74
C GLY A 864 27.26 -52.12 47.71
N ALA A 865 28.42 -52.44 47.15
CA ALA A 865 28.92 -53.81 46.96
C ALA A 865 29.05 -54.37 45.50
N LEU A 866 30.31 -54.49 45.13
CA LEU A 866 30.95 -55.55 44.31
C LEU A 866 30.82 -55.57 42.80
N ALA A 867 31.97 -55.30 42.24
CA ALA A 867 32.44 -55.60 40.85
C ALA A 867 32.61 -57.16 40.67
N PRO A 868 33.11 -57.68 39.49
CA PRO A 868 33.48 -57.10 38.20
C PRO A 868 33.09 -58.00 37.01
N THR A 869 33.21 -57.58 35.80
CA THR A 869 34.07 -58.07 34.72
C THR A 869 33.66 -57.60 33.32
N SER A 870 34.62 -56.98 32.72
CA SER A 870 35.20 -57.06 31.39
C SER A 870 34.39 -56.89 30.08
N ASN A 871 34.96 -55.99 29.33
CA ASN A 871 35.16 -56.01 27.86
C ASN A 871 34.15 -55.34 26.97
N GLY A 872 34.67 -54.33 26.24
CA GLY A 872 34.32 -54.05 24.88
C GLY A 872 33.91 -52.61 24.57
N SER A 873 34.90 -51.78 24.28
CA SER A 873 34.74 -50.55 23.50
C SER A 873 34.18 -50.80 22.10
N PRO A 874 33.60 -49.89 21.37
CA PRO A 874 34.02 -48.51 21.26
C PRO A 874 32.94 -47.46 21.24
N GLY A 875 33.37 -46.27 21.53
CA GLY A 875 32.79 -44.98 21.57
C GLY A 875 31.71 -44.55 20.59
N MET A 876 30.75 -43.86 21.18
CA MET A 876 30.09 -42.74 20.54
C MET A 876 29.85 -41.70 21.65
N SER A 877 30.59 -40.64 21.59
CA SER A 877 30.37 -39.45 22.36
C SER A 877 29.07 -38.76 21.89
N PHE A 878 28.03 -38.83 22.67
CA PHE A 878 26.92 -37.90 22.54
C PHE A 878 27.26 -36.69 23.41
N GLY A 879 27.67 -35.61 22.73
CA GLY A 879 27.70 -34.28 23.27
C GLY A 879 26.30 -33.80 23.56
N PRO A 880 26.11 -32.89 24.50
CA PRO A 880 24.79 -32.39 24.85
C PRO A 880 24.25 -31.58 23.68
N HIS A 881 23.33 -32.12 22.92
CA HIS A 881 22.52 -31.38 21.97
C HIS A 881 21.43 -30.62 22.73
N THR A 882 21.71 -29.45 23.15
CA THR A 882 21.24 -28.17 22.61
C THR A 882 19.71 -28.08 22.36
N TYR A 883 18.98 -27.70 23.40
CA TYR A 883 17.65 -27.11 23.33
C TYR A 883 17.67 -25.61 22.98
N TRP A 884 18.76 -25.12 22.36
CA TRP A 884 18.95 -23.70 22.01
C TRP A 884 18.74 -23.42 20.54
N GLY A 885 18.33 -24.39 19.73
CA GLY A 885 18.16 -24.22 18.29
C GLY A 885 16.95 -23.41 17.84
N HIS A 886 15.99 -23.09 18.70
CA HIS A 886 14.72 -22.51 18.28
C HIS A 886 14.54 -21.00 18.56
N LEU A 887 15.48 -20.37 19.24
CA LEU A 887 15.38 -18.91 19.51
C LEU A 887 16.02 -18.01 18.44
N HIS A 888 16.65 -18.61 17.44
CA HIS A 888 17.34 -17.85 16.39
C HIS A 888 16.71 -17.94 15.00
N LEU A 889 15.53 -18.52 14.86
CA LEU A 889 14.99 -18.87 13.54
C LEU A 889 13.85 -18.00 13.02
N CYS A 890 13.51 -16.89 13.63
CA CYS A 890 12.40 -16.07 13.15
C CYS A 890 12.75 -14.69 12.63
N THR A 891 13.91 -14.53 12.06
CA THR A 891 14.14 -13.42 11.13
C THR A 891 14.08 -13.94 9.70
N HIS A 892 12.91 -14.41 9.27
CA HIS A 892 12.70 -14.78 7.88
C HIS A 892 12.66 -13.53 6.99
N ARG A 893 13.83 -13.00 6.68
CA ARG A 893 14.04 -12.43 5.36
C ARG A 893 14.42 -13.60 4.45
N HIS A 894 13.44 -14.35 4.00
CA HIS A 894 13.65 -15.31 2.92
C HIS A 894 13.97 -14.55 1.63
N PHE A 895 15.23 -14.51 1.29
CA PHE A 895 15.60 -14.41 -0.12
C PHE A 895 15.40 -15.80 -0.72
N PRO A 896 14.60 -15.95 -1.77
CA PRO A 896 14.59 -17.21 -2.50
C PRO A 896 15.93 -17.36 -3.22
N LEU A 897 16.77 -18.27 -2.71
CA LEU A 897 18.01 -18.73 -3.37
C LEU A 897 17.70 -19.67 -4.55
N LYS A 898 16.71 -19.39 -5.34
CA LYS A 898 16.48 -20.10 -6.61
C LYS A 898 16.12 -19.09 -7.67
N ASN A 899 17.10 -18.77 -8.45
CA ASN A 899 17.14 -18.29 -9.84
C ASN A 899 18.23 -17.23 -10.00
N PHE A 900 19.47 -17.64 -9.76
CA PHE A 900 20.62 -17.00 -10.37
C PHE A 900 21.38 -18.06 -11.18
N THR A 901 21.03 -18.18 -12.43
CA THR A 901 21.88 -18.49 -13.55
C THR A 901 21.51 -17.58 -14.70
#